data_b7bab8bbb7fa7747ed248e1970e2b28a
#
_entry.id   b7bab8bbb7fa7747ed248e1970e2b28a
#
_cell.length_a   1.000
_cell.length_b   1.000
_cell.length_c   1.000
_cell.angle_alpha   90.00
_cell.angle_beta   90.00
_cell.angle_gamma   90.00
#
_symmetry.space_group_name_H-M   'P 1'
#
loop_
_entity.id
_entity.type
_entity.pdbx_description
1 polymer ?
#
loop_
_entity_poly.entity_id
_entity_poly.type
_entity_poly.pdbx_seq_one_letter_code
_entity_poly.pdbx_strand_id
1 'polypeptide(L)'
;MKKYCIAPLLLIPCFLHSLYGQSQMVTVAAGIQHVVYGSSDKFTPYAFCDAKPLTEEIAALPNGMLPFNVNDIRITVNDRGTIVEIPLSDSEQLYGLGLQMGSFNQRGLKKRPIVNDNPLNDLGLTHGPTTFYLSNKGYGLLINTARYTTFYFGTTKKLNDGSSTASGGGNSVQELYKNGPGAAAYVTIDIPGAKGIDLYIFAGPDMRTAMQRYNLFSGGGALPAIWGLGIKYRVKADFSQNQVDAMAAYFRDHHIPCDVLGLEPKWQTASYSCSYVWNRSLFPTPGSFIDSMAKMGYHLNLWEHAFTSPQSPLFDALKTKAGDYRVWGGLVPDFADPEARIIFAGYHQKEFADSGIAGFKLDECDNSNLAEGSSTWSFPELSTFPSGISGEQMHQLFGLLYQKTIYSIYKRLNRRTYLDVRASNDFASSYPAALYSDTYDHREYIRMIVNAGFSGMLWSPEVRESTSIADLIRRTQTAILSAQTLFNSWYLQNPPWLQIDKEKNNRNEFMDSAKIVETQIRRLLEFRMSLVPYLYNAFADYHFKGIPPFRALVMDYPEDKNTFTISDEYLIGNGLLAAPLMAGETQRSIYLPEGTWYDFNSNQKFAGGKTYTIHPTLDQIPLFVKSGTILPLAKPIEHIPANTQFDITCYVYGDQTTQAALFEDDGYTFDYEKGTYNTV
;
A
#
# COMPACT_ATOMS: atom_id res chain seq x y z
N MET A 1 -11.62 -80.71 -38.63
CA MET A 1 -12.05 -80.25 -37.30
C MET A 1 -11.10 -79.17 -36.80
N LYS A 2 -11.49 -77.89 -36.92
CA LYS A 2 -10.72 -76.77 -36.42
C LYS A 2 -11.30 -76.35 -35.07
N LYS A 3 -10.46 -76.45 -34.01
CA LYS A 3 -10.84 -75.99 -32.67
C LYS A 3 -10.56 -74.53 -32.57
N TYR A 4 -11.59 -73.71 -32.26
CA TYR A 4 -11.42 -72.31 -31.87
C TYR A 4 -11.21 -72.23 -30.36
N CYS A 5 -10.09 -71.66 -29.95
CA CYS A 5 -9.84 -71.25 -28.57
C CYS A 5 -10.45 -69.85 -28.40
N ILE A 6 -11.42 -69.70 -27.49
CA ILE A 6 -11.93 -68.41 -26.99
C ILE A 6 -11.10 -68.03 -25.78
N ALA A 7 -10.35 -66.94 -25.92
CA ALA A 7 -9.65 -66.32 -24.78
C ALA A 7 -10.63 -65.41 -24.03
N PRO A 8 -10.67 -65.43 -22.68
CA PRO A 8 -11.51 -64.54 -21.95
C PRO A 8 -10.92 -63.14 -21.92
N LEU A 9 -11.74 -62.15 -22.32
CA LEU A 9 -11.47 -60.72 -22.15
C LEU A 9 -11.46 -60.38 -20.66
N LEU A 10 -10.29 -60.16 -20.06
CA LEU A 10 -10.16 -59.57 -18.73
C LEU A 10 -10.55 -58.09 -18.83
N LEU A 11 -11.74 -57.72 -18.40
CA LEU A 11 -12.13 -56.35 -18.06
C LEU A 11 -11.31 -55.91 -16.84
N ILE A 12 -10.30 -55.10 -17.08
CA ILE A 12 -9.60 -54.36 -16.02
C ILE A 12 -10.54 -53.20 -15.65
N PRO A 13 -11.08 -53.13 -14.43
CA PRO A 13 -11.78 -51.92 -14.02
C PRO A 13 -10.76 -50.81 -13.88
N CYS A 14 -10.85 -49.78 -14.72
CA CYS A 14 -10.19 -48.50 -14.49
C CYS A 14 -10.76 -47.93 -13.17
N PHE A 15 -10.08 -48.20 -12.08
CA PHE A 15 -10.24 -47.41 -10.86
C PHE A 15 -9.69 -46.03 -11.15
N LEU A 16 -10.58 -45.08 -11.44
CA LEU A 16 -10.32 -43.67 -11.26
C LEU A 16 -10.02 -43.47 -9.77
N HIS A 17 -8.73 -43.56 -9.40
CA HIS A 17 -8.26 -43.05 -8.15
C HIS A 17 -8.41 -41.52 -8.22
N SER A 18 -9.49 -40.98 -7.65
CA SER A 18 -9.50 -39.61 -7.22
C SER A 18 -8.32 -39.46 -6.25
N LEU A 19 -7.29 -38.80 -6.68
CA LEU A 19 -6.19 -38.34 -5.83
C LEU A 19 -6.76 -37.34 -4.84
N TYR A 20 -7.37 -37.84 -3.77
CA TYR A 20 -7.61 -37.05 -2.56
C TYR A 20 -6.23 -36.86 -1.90
N GLY A 21 -5.56 -35.76 -2.23
CA GLY A 21 -4.37 -35.35 -1.50
C GLY A 21 -4.77 -35.05 -0.06
N GLN A 22 -4.05 -35.57 0.92
CA GLN A 22 -4.21 -35.13 2.30
C GLN A 22 -3.72 -33.69 2.42
N SER A 23 -4.51 -32.81 3.03
CA SER A 23 -4.05 -31.48 3.41
C SER A 23 -2.92 -31.62 4.43
N GLN A 24 -1.78 -31.01 4.16
CA GLN A 24 -0.71 -30.84 5.15
C GLN A 24 -0.94 -29.53 5.88
N MET A 25 -1.12 -29.60 7.17
CA MET A 25 -1.22 -28.43 8.05
C MET A 25 -0.02 -28.42 8.99
N VAL A 26 0.70 -27.31 9.00
CA VAL A 26 1.89 -27.11 9.85
C VAL A 26 1.77 -25.77 10.56
N THR A 27 2.08 -25.73 11.84
CA THR A 27 2.30 -24.48 12.56
C THR A 27 3.71 -23.97 12.22
N VAL A 28 3.81 -22.87 11.49
CA VAL A 28 5.09 -22.31 11.03
C VAL A 28 5.67 -21.28 12.00
N ALA A 29 4.80 -20.67 12.81
CA ALA A 29 5.18 -19.80 13.92
C ALA A 29 4.01 -19.71 14.93
N ALA A 30 4.22 -19.10 16.08
CA ALA A 30 3.16 -18.92 17.10
C ALA A 30 1.95 -18.18 16.51
N GLY A 31 0.77 -18.84 16.53
CA GLY A 31 -0.48 -18.32 15.96
C GLY A 31 -0.50 -18.23 14.43
N ILE A 32 0.44 -18.86 13.72
CA ILE A 32 0.47 -18.89 12.25
C ILE A 32 0.42 -20.34 11.76
N GLN A 33 -0.65 -20.67 11.06
CA GLN A 33 -0.84 -21.98 10.43
C GLN A 33 -0.64 -21.89 8.93
N HIS A 34 0.03 -22.88 8.36
CA HIS A 34 0.25 -23.04 6.94
C HIS A 34 -0.46 -24.31 6.47
N VAL A 35 -1.33 -24.17 5.49
CA VAL A 35 -2.10 -25.26 4.89
C VAL A 35 -1.73 -25.41 3.44
N VAL A 36 -1.22 -26.57 3.06
CA VAL A 36 -0.89 -26.92 1.66
C VAL A 36 -1.76 -28.08 1.23
N TYR A 37 -2.32 -27.99 0.04
CA TYR A 37 -3.07 -29.07 -0.59
C TYR A 37 -2.79 -29.08 -2.08
N GLY A 38 -2.49 -30.26 -2.64
CA GLY A 38 -2.12 -30.41 -4.05
C GLY A 38 -0.75 -29.82 -4.38
N SER A 39 -0.63 -29.17 -5.53
CA SER A 39 0.62 -28.56 -6.01
C SER A 39 0.52 -27.04 -5.94
N SER A 40 1.38 -26.40 -5.15
CA SER A 40 1.49 -24.95 -5.07
C SER A 40 2.16 -24.36 -6.32
N ASP A 41 1.85 -23.10 -6.63
CA ASP A 41 2.53 -22.35 -7.66
C ASP A 41 3.98 -22.04 -7.26
N LYS A 42 4.88 -22.02 -8.26
CA LYS A 42 6.28 -21.64 -8.07
C LYS A 42 6.45 -20.13 -7.83
N PHE A 43 5.66 -19.31 -8.54
CA PHE A 43 5.75 -17.85 -8.50
C PHE A 43 4.63 -17.30 -7.64
N THR A 44 4.94 -16.97 -6.41
CA THR A 44 4.01 -16.41 -5.42
C THR A 44 4.63 -15.18 -4.77
N PRO A 45 3.85 -14.28 -4.16
CA PRO A 45 4.41 -13.15 -3.42
C PRO A 45 5.41 -13.58 -2.34
N TYR A 46 5.13 -14.66 -1.60
CA TYR A 46 6.03 -15.17 -0.57
C TYR A 46 7.34 -15.72 -1.12
N ALA A 47 7.31 -16.35 -2.31
CA ALA A 47 8.53 -16.85 -2.96
C ALA A 47 9.53 -15.72 -3.32
N PHE A 48 9.06 -14.49 -3.40
CA PHE A 48 9.87 -13.30 -3.65
C PHE A 48 10.13 -12.43 -2.42
N CYS A 49 9.60 -12.80 -1.26
CA CYS A 49 9.86 -12.10 -0.01
C CYS A 49 11.26 -12.45 0.50
N ASP A 50 12.15 -11.45 0.56
CA ASP A 50 13.51 -11.64 1.08
C ASP A 50 13.59 -11.50 2.60
N ALA A 51 12.61 -10.81 3.18
CA ALA A 51 12.56 -10.56 4.60
C ALA A 51 12.24 -11.86 5.35
N LYS A 52 12.92 -12.07 6.47
CA LYS A 52 12.66 -13.24 7.33
C LYS A 52 11.61 -12.88 8.38
N PRO A 53 10.73 -13.83 8.74
CA PRO A 53 9.81 -13.64 9.85
C PRO A 53 10.55 -13.25 11.15
N LEU A 54 10.04 -12.25 11.85
CA LEU A 54 10.50 -11.83 13.17
C LEU A 54 9.89 -12.76 14.23
N THR A 55 10.51 -13.92 14.39
CA THR A 55 9.92 -15.04 15.14
C THR A 55 9.81 -14.80 16.64
N GLU A 56 10.71 -14.03 17.23
CA GLU A 56 10.67 -13.67 18.65
C GLU A 56 9.51 -12.71 18.94
N GLU A 57 9.33 -11.71 18.11
CA GLU A 57 8.25 -10.73 18.18
C GLU A 57 6.88 -11.42 17.93
N ILE A 58 6.80 -12.34 16.97
CA ILE A 58 5.60 -13.15 16.73
C ILE A 58 5.25 -13.99 17.96
N ALA A 59 6.26 -14.62 18.60
CA ALA A 59 6.07 -15.45 19.78
C ALA A 59 5.64 -14.64 21.03
N ALA A 60 6.01 -13.36 21.09
CA ALA A 60 5.61 -12.46 22.17
C ALA A 60 4.15 -11.99 22.06
N LEU A 61 3.51 -12.12 20.90
CA LEU A 61 2.11 -11.74 20.71
C LEU A 61 1.14 -12.67 21.43
N PRO A 62 0.04 -12.14 22.00
CA PRO A 62 -0.94 -12.96 22.70
C PRO A 62 -1.61 -13.96 21.76
N ASN A 63 -1.81 -15.17 22.25
CA ASN A 63 -2.47 -16.23 21.48
C ASN A 63 -3.97 -15.94 21.33
N GLY A 64 -4.52 -16.32 20.17
CA GLY A 64 -5.94 -16.31 19.87
C GLY A 64 -6.41 -17.66 19.36
N MET A 65 -7.72 -17.86 19.42
CA MET A 65 -8.37 -19.05 18.85
C MET A 65 -9.09 -18.64 17.57
N LEU A 66 -9.04 -19.50 16.55
CA LEU A 66 -9.83 -19.33 15.34
C LEU A 66 -11.32 -19.51 15.66
N PRO A 67 -12.22 -18.77 15.02
CA PRO A 67 -13.66 -18.92 15.20
C PRO A 67 -14.22 -20.17 14.50
N PHE A 68 -13.37 -20.97 13.85
CA PHE A 68 -13.70 -22.20 13.15
C PHE A 68 -12.59 -23.25 13.32
N ASN A 69 -12.91 -24.51 13.09
CA ASN A 69 -11.89 -25.56 13.00
C ASN A 69 -11.24 -25.53 11.61
N VAL A 70 -9.91 -25.55 11.52
CA VAL A 70 -9.19 -25.55 10.24
C VAL A 70 -9.56 -26.76 9.38
N ASN A 71 -9.95 -27.89 9.99
CA ASN A 71 -10.44 -29.06 9.25
C ASN A 71 -11.81 -28.85 8.58
N ASP A 72 -12.53 -27.77 8.91
CA ASP A 72 -13.79 -27.39 8.26
C ASP A 72 -13.56 -26.56 6.97
N ILE A 73 -12.31 -26.20 6.69
CA ILE A 73 -11.91 -25.60 5.40
C ILE A 73 -12.05 -26.67 4.33
N ARG A 74 -12.84 -26.36 3.31
CA ARG A 74 -13.07 -27.27 2.19
C ARG A 74 -12.22 -26.85 1.00
N ILE A 75 -11.43 -27.78 0.46
CA ILE A 75 -10.58 -27.55 -0.71
C ILE A 75 -10.97 -28.53 -1.79
N THR A 76 -11.28 -28.03 -2.99
CA THR A 76 -11.64 -28.83 -4.16
C THR A 76 -10.74 -28.48 -5.31
N VAL A 77 -9.96 -29.43 -5.82
CA VAL A 77 -9.12 -29.27 -7.00
C VAL A 77 -9.75 -30.04 -8.15
N ASN A 78 -9.88 -29.39 -9.32
CA ASN A 78 -10.39 -30.00 -10.52
C ASN A 78 -9.58 -29.50 -11.76
N ASP A 79 -9.96 -29.91 -12.96
CA ASP A 79 -9.23 -29.56 -14.19
C ASP A 79 -9.21 -28.06 -14.50
N ARG A 80 -10.18 -27.31 -13.96
CA ARG A 80 -10.31 -25.85 -14.18
C ARG A 80 -9.57 -25.01 -13.16
N GLY A 81 -9.28 -25.55 -11.98
CA GLY A 81 -8.62 -24.81 -10.91
C GLY A 81 -8.94 -25.37 -9.52
N THR A 82 -8.72 -24.52 -8.52
CA THR A 82 -8.95 -24.83 -7.11
C THR A 82 -10.04 -23.92 -6.52
N ILE A 83 -10.92 -24.50 -5.73
CA ILE A 83 -11.94 -23.78 -4.95
C ILE A 83 -11.64 -24.03 -3.47
N VAL A 84 -11.63 -22.94 -2.69
CA VAL A 84 -11.46 -22.98 -1.22
C VAL A 84 -12.70 -22.37 -0.58
N GLU A 85 -13.23 -23.02 0.46
CA GLU A 85 -14.38 -22.55 1.23
C GLU A 85 -13.97 -22.44 2.69
N ILE A 86 -13.94 -21.21 3.21
CA ILE A 86 -13.59 -20.88 4.59
C ILE A 86 -14.88 -20.65 5.39
N PRO A 87 -15.09 -21.32 6.54
CA PRO A 87 -16.26 -21.07 7.36
C PRO A 87 -16.45 -19.60 7.73
N LEU A 88 -17.67 -19.11 7.67
CA LEU A 88 -18.02 -17.71 7.88
C LEU A 88 -19.23 -17.60 8.82
N SER A 89 -19.08 -16.86 9.93
CA SER A 89 -20.15 -16.62 10.88
C SER A 89 -21.08 -15.45 10.46
N ASP A 90 -22.31 -15.43 10.95
CA ASP A 90 -23.33 -14.46 10.55
C ASP A 90 -22.96 -12.99 10.90
N SER A 91 -22.30 -12.79 12.04
CA SER A 91 -21.93 -11.44 12.53
C SER A 91 -20.53 -10.99 12.11
N GLU A 92 -19.84 -11.78 11.31
CA GLU A 92 -18.46 -11.55 10.94
C GLU A 92 -18.34 -10.45 9.89
N GLN A 93 -17.37 -9.55 10.07
CA GLN A 93 -17.02 -8.48 9.16
C GLN A 93 -15.63 -8.74 8.58
N LEU A 94 -15.46 -8.44 7.29
CA LEU A 94 -14.26 -8.79 6.54
C LEU A 94 -13.67 -7.57 5.85
N TYR A 95 -12.34 -7.38 5.94
CA TYR A 95 -11.62 -6.21 5.44
C TYR A 95 -10.35 -6.64 4.72
N GLY A 96 -9.79 -5.78 3.86
CA GLY A 96 -8.53 -6.07 3.17
C GLY A 96 -8.68 -6.22 1.67
N LEU A 97 -7.95 -7.17 1.06
CA LEU A 97 -7.72 -7.34 -0.37
C LEU A 97 -6.90 -6.19 -0.97
N GLY A 98 -6.02 -5.61 -0.17
CA GLY A 98 -5.12 -4.54 -0.61
C GLY A 98 -5.76 -3.15 -0.61
N LEU A 99 -5.28 -2.31 -1.50
CA LEU A 99 -5.68 -0.92 -1.61
C LEU A 99 -7.03 -0.81 -2.36
N GLN A 100 -8.11 -1.28 -1.75
CA GLN A 100 -9.44 -1.23 -2.35
C GLN A 100 -10.01 0.18 -2.35
N MET A 101 -10.65 0.55 -3.46
CA MET A 101 -11.47 1.76 -3.61
C MET A 101 -12.95 1.38 -3.61
N GLY A 102 -13.82 2.32 -3.33
CA GLY A 102 -15.27 2.13 -3.34
C GLY A 102 -15.82 1.41 -2.13
N SER A 103 -15.29 0.27 -1.72
CA SER A 103 -15.75 -0.48 -0.54
C SER A 103 -14.71 -0.55 0.57
N PHE A 104 -15.20 -0.53 1.80
CA PHE A 104 -14.42 -0.68 3.02
C PHE A 104 -14.58 -2.08 3.63
N ASN A 105 -15.83 -2.48 3.90
CA ASN A 105 -16.17 -3.81 4.39
C ASN A 105 -16.51 -4.71 3.20
N GLN A 106 -15.88 -5.87 3.13
CA GLN A 106 -16.01 -6.80 2.01
C GLN A 106 -17.19 -7.79 2.18
N ARG A 107 -17.80 -7.86 3.36
CA ARG A 107 -18.93 -8.78 3.62
C ARG A 107 -20.07 -8.56 2.62
N GLY A 108 -20.54 -9.63 2.00
CA GLY A 108 -21.62 -9.58 1.01
C GLY A 108 -21.18 -9.17 -0.39
N LEU A 109 -19.87 -9.00 -0.64
CA LEU A 109 -19.33 -8.60 -1.93
C LEU A 109 -18.65 -9.76 -2.67
N LYS A 110 -18.54 -9.60 -4.00
CA LYS A 110 -17.67 -10.40 -4.86
C LYS A 110 -16.53 -9.51 -5.31
N LYS A 111 -15.28 -9.95 -5.10
CA LYS A 111 -14.07 -9.19 -5.44
C LYS A 111 -13.09 -10.05 -6.22
N ARG A 112 -12.43 -9.44 -7.18
CA ARG A 112 -11.33 -10.04 -7.94
C ARG A 112 -10.11 -9.12 -7.88
N PRO A 113 -9.23 -9.26 -6.88
CA PRO A 113 -8.07 -8.40 -6.70
C PRO A 113 -7.06 -8.63 -7.83
N ILE A 114 -6.98 -7.65 -8.73
CA ILE A 114 -6.07 -7.63 -9.87
C ILE A 114 -5.39 -6.28 -9.92
N VAL A 115 -4.08 -6.27 -10.17
CA VAL A 115 -3.31 -5.06 -10.44
C VAL A 115 -3.90 -4.32 -11.62
N ASN A 116 -4.26 -3.06 -11.42
CA ASN A 116 -4.82 -2.21 -12.46
C ASN A 116 -4.73 -0.72 -12.08
N ASP A 117 -4.55 0.17 -13.04
CA ASP A 117 -4.49 1.61 -12.81
C ASP A 117 -5.87 2.29 -12.79
N ASN A 118 -6.93 1.55 -13.12
CA ASN A 118 -8.30 2.05 -13.07
C ASN A 118 -9.15 1.34 -12.00
N PRO A 119 -8.99 1.71 -10.72
CA PRO A 119 -9.63 1.02 -9.60
C PRO A 119 -11.09 1.45 -9.35
N LEU A 120 -11.72 2.25 -10.22
CA LEU A 120 -12.97 2.97 -9.92
C LEU A 120 -14.23 2.11 -9.86
N ASN A 121 -14.20 0.86 -10.34
CA ASN A 121 -15.43 0.06 -10.50
C ASN A 121 -15.75 -0.87 -9.33
N ASP A 122 -15.06 -0.78 -8.21
CA ASP A 122 -15.28 -1.58 -6.98
C ASP A 122 -15.41 -3.10 -7.18
N LEU A 123 -14.76 -3.64 -8.21
CA LEU A 123 -14.75 -5.08 -8.52
C LEU A 123 -13.54 -5.81 -7.95
N GLY A 124 -12.62 -5.10 -7.34
CA GLY A 124 -11.36 -5.61 -6.81
C GLY A 124 -10.12 -5.13 -7.54
N LEU A 125 -10.27 -4.44 -8.68
CA LEU A 125 -9.17 -3.84 -9.41
C LEU A 125 -8.51 -2.75 -8.57
N THR A 126 -7.17 -2.75 -8.49
CA THR A 126 -6.45 -1.80 -7.65
C THR A 126 -4.96 -1.77 -7.99
N HIS A 127 -4.27 -0.69 -7.59
CA HIS A 127 -2.81 -0.58 -7.73
C HIS A 127 -2.05 -1.57 -6.83
N GLY A 128 -2.58 -1.89 -5.67
CA GLY A 128 -1.96 -2.82 -4.73
C GLY A 128 -2.94 -3.90 -4.27
N PRO A 129 -3.30 -4.87 -5.13
CA PRO A 129 -4.13 -5.99 -4.71
C PRO A 129 -3.37 -6.89 -3.76
N THR A 130 -4.10 -7.49 -2.82
CA THR A 130 -3.63 -8.62 -2.03
C THR A 130 -4.66 -9.73 -2.05
N THR A 131 -4.21 -10.94 -1.82
CA THR A 131 -5.06 -12.09 -1.55
C THR A 131 -5.24 -12.31 -0.05
N PHE A 132 -4.89 -11.30 0.75
CA PHE A 132 -5.02 -11.27 2.20
C PHE A 132 -6.27 -10.50 2.64
N TYR A 133 -7.02 -11.08 3.57
CA TYR A 133 -8.10 -10.40 4.26
C TYR A 133 -8.08 -10.63 5.76
N LEU A 134 -8.67 -9.71 6.50
CA LEU A 134 -8.81 -9.73 7.96
C LEU A 134 -10.26 -9.86 8.38
N SER A 135 -10.51 -10.62 9.45
CA SER A 135 -11.81 -10.76 10.10
C SER A 135 -11.81 -10.04 11.45
N ASN A 136 -12.93 -9.36 11.77
CA ASN A 136 -13.14 -8.82 13.11
C ASN A 136 -13.22 -9.92 14.20
N LYS A 137 -13.18 -11.19 13.82
CA LYS A 137 -13.10 -12.35 14.73
C LYS A 137 -11.66 -12.76 15.10
N GLY A 138 -10.68 -11.90 14.83
CA GLY A 138 -9.30 -12.09 15.27
C GLY A 138 -8.47 -13.02 14.40
N TYR A 139 -8.74 -13.11 13.10
CA TYR A 139 -7.85 -13.80 12.18
C TYR A 139 -7.64 -13.05 10.87
N GLY A 140 -6.50 -13.31 10.25
CA GLY A 140 -6.20 -12.97 8.88
C GLY A 140 -5.97 -14.22 8.04
N LEU A 141 -6.31 -14.18 6.77
CA LEU A 141 -6.15 -15.30 5.84
C LEU A 141 -5.53 -14.82 4.54
N LEU A 142 -4.45 -15.50 4.12
CA LEU A 142 -3.72 -15.24 2.90
C LEU A 142 -3.75 -16.46 1.98
N ILE A 143 -4.13 -16.26 0.74
CA ILE A 143 -3.90 -17.23 -0.34
C ILE A 143 -2.61 -16.83 -1.05
N ASN A 144 -1.52 -17.56 -0.83
CA ASN A 144 -0.22 -17.24 -1.41
C ASN A 144 -0.15 -17.62 -2.89
N THR A 145 -0.72 -16.79 -3.75
CA THR A 145 -0.76 -16.99 -5.20
C THR A 145 -0.65 -15.66 -5.95
N ALA A 146 -0.06 -15.68 -7.13
CA ALA A 146 -0.08 -14.58 -8.08
C ALA A 146 -1.10 -14.80 -9.22
N ARG A 147 -2.01 -15.78 -9.09
CA ARG A 147 -3.10 -16.00 -10.04
C ARG A 147 -4.24 -15.02 -9.79
N TYR A 148 -5.01 -14.75 -10.82
CA TYR A 148 -6.26 -14.00 -10.68
C TYR A 148 -7.27 -14.80 -9.87
N THR A 149 -7.50 -14.34 -8.67
CA THR A 149 -8.33 -15.02 -7.66
C THR A 149 -9.64 -14.26 -7.47
N THR A 150 -10.76 -14.98 -7.34
CA THR A 150 -12.06 -14.37 -7.06
C THR A 150 -12.54 -14.76 -5.68
N PHE A 151 -12.85 -13.76 -4.86
CA PHE A 151 -13.42 -13.93 -3.53
C PHE A 151 -14.92 -13.66 -3.54
N TYR A 152 -15.70 -14.57 -2.95
CA TYR A 152 -17.13 -14.44 -2.72
C TYR A 152 -17.35 -14.40 -1.20
N PHE A 153 -17.49 -13.21 -0.65
CA PHE A 153 -17.59 -12.99 0.80
C PHE A 153 -19.00 -13.25 1.33
N GLY A 154 -19.41 -14.53 1.36
CA GLY A 154 -20.74 -14.93 1.82
C GLY A 154 -21.84 -14.71 0.78
N THR A 155 -21.50 -14.68 -0.50
CA THR A 155 -22.48 -14.47 -1.61
C THR A 155 -22.85 -15.74 -2.37
N THR A 156 -22.21 -16.88 -2.07
CA THR A 156 -22.44 -18.15 -2.77
C THR A 156 -23.04 -19.21 -1.86
N LYS A 157 -23.95 -20.05 -2.41
CA LYS A 157 -24.53 -21.22 -1.73
C LYS A 157 -24.41 -22.45 -2.61
N LYS A 158 -24.00 -23.59 -2.03
CA LYS A 158 -24.06 -24.88 -2.69
C LYS A 158 -25.44 -25.54 -2.52
N LEU A 159 -25.91 -26.25 -3.55
CA LEU A 159 -27.20 -26.95 -3.55
C LEU A 159 -27.34 -28.03 -2.47
N ASN A 160 -26.24 -28.58 -1.96
CA ASN A 160 -26.23 -29.74 -1.06
C ASN A 160 -25.73 -29.41 0.38
N ASP A 161 -25.79 -28.16 0.81
CA ASP A 161 -25.25 -27.71 2.11
C ASP A 161 -26.13 -28.06 3.33
N GLY A 162 -27.04 -29.04 3.21
CA GLY A 162 -27.89 -29.50 4.33
C GLY A 162 -28.87 -28.47 4.90
N SER A 163 -28.76 -27.21 4.46
CA SER A 163 -29.69 -26.12 4.79
C SER A 163 -30.85 -26.07 3.83
N SER A 164 -31.59 -27.17 3.71
CA SER A 164 -32.86 -27.18 2.99
C SER A 164 -33.97 -26.57 3.86
N THR A 165 -33.90 -25.29 4.12
CA THR A 165 -35.10 -24.51 4.27
C THR A 165 -35.42 -23.94 2.90
N ALA A 166 -36.06 -24.73 2.07
CA ALA A 166 -36.91 -24.21 1.02
C ALA A 166 -37.98 -23.35 1.71
N SER A 167 -37.67 -22.09 1.95
CA SER A 167 -38.66 -21.08 2.26
C SER A 167 -39.54 -20.96 1.02
N GLY A 168 -40.79 -21.40 1.15
CA GLY A 168 -41.76 -21.48 0.10
C GLY A 168 -41.88 -20.21 -0.71
N GLY A 169 -42.14 -20.39 -1.99
CA GLY A 169 -42.27 -19.44 -3.05
C GLY A 169 -42.92 -18.13 -2.69
N GLY A 170 -42.13 -17.09 -2.81
CA GLY A 170 -42.56 -15.76 -3.11
C GLY A 170 -42.24 -15.48 -4.57
N ASN A 171 -43.27 -15.38 -5.38
CA ASN A 171 -43.15 -15.16 -6.83
C ASN A 171 -43.03 -13.68 -7.22
N SER A 172 -42.37 -12.82 -6.44
CA SER A 172 -42.17 -11.44 -6.85
C SER A 172 -40.78 -11.22 -7.45
N VAL A 173 -40.74 -10.49 -8.56
CA VAL A 173 -39.47 -10.09 -9.23
C VAL A 173 -38.54 -9.37 -8.25
N GLN A 174 -39.10 -8.66 -7.25
CA GLN A 174 -38.34 -8.01 -6.19
C GLN A 174 -37.63 -8.99 -5.25
N GLU A 175 -38.16 -10.22 -5.06
CA GLU A 175 -37.50 -11.25 -4.23
C GLU A 175 -36.38 -11.98 -4.98
N LEU A 176 -36.45 -12.03 -6.32
CA LEU A 176 -35.36 -12.56 -7.16
C LEU A 176 -34.10 -11.68 -7.10
N TYR A 177 -34.26 -10.38 -6.85
CA TYR A 177 -33.15 -9.42 -6.74
C TYR A 177 -32.85 -9.02 -5.29
N LYS A 178 -33.65 -9.42 -4.32
CA LYS A 178 -33.27 -9.35 -2.92
C LYS A 178 -32.29 -10.49 -2.65
N ASN A 179 -30.99 -10.16 -2.75
CA ASN A 179 -30.00 -10.88 -1.96
C ASN A 179 -30.31 -10.64 -0.48
N GLY A 180 -31.38 -11.30 0.01
CA GLY A 180 -31.60 -11.38 1.44
C GLY A 180 -30.34 -12.02 2.05
N PRO A 181 -29.94 -11.63 3.27
CA PRO A 181 -28.85 -12.26 3.99
C PRO A 181 -29.27 -13.66 4.45
N GLY A 182 -29.51 -14.52 3.52
CA GLY A 182 -29.55 -15.93 3.77
C GLY A 182 -28.11 -16.39 3.83
N ALA A 183 -27.60 -16.55 5.05
CA ALA A 183 -26.22 -16.81 5.38
C ALA A 183 -25.60 -17.86 4.45
N ALA A 184 -24.72 -17.42 3.56
CA ALA A 184 -23.72 -18.32 3.03
C ALA A 184 -22.74 -18.58 4.17
N ALA A 185 -22.59 -19.83 4.54
CA ALA A 185 -21.76 -20.24 5.68
C ALA A 185 -20.25 -20.17 5.36
N TYR A 186 -19.85 -19.64 4.20
CA TYR A 186 -18.48 -19.68 3.72
C TYR A 186 -18.08 -18.39 2.96
N VAL A 187 -16.80 -18.03 3.09
CA VAL A 187 -16.09 -17.29 2.06
C VAL A 187 -15.64 -18.30 1.02
N THR A 188 -16.11 -18.18 -0.21
CA THR A 188 -15.69 -19.04 -1.32
C THR A 188 -14.62 -18.32 -2.12
N ILE A 189 -13.51 -19.00 -2.41
CA ILE A 189 -12.37 -18.46 -3.14
C ILE A 189 -12.13 -19.34 -4.37
N ASP A 190 -12.17 -18.73 -5.55
CA ASP A 190 -12.02 -19.39 -6.85
C ASP A 190 -10.68 -18.98 -7.48
N ILE A 191 -9.82 -19.98 -7.77
CA ILE A 191 -8.46 -19.80 -8.29
C ILE A 191 -8.32 -20.58 -9.61
N PRO A 192 -8.63 -19.96 -10.74
CA PRO A 192 -8.54 -20.61 -12.03
C PRO A 192 -7.14 -21.11 -12.35
N GLY A 193 -7.03 -22.32 -12.92
CA GLY A 193 -5.78 -22.93 -13.34
C GLY A 193 -4.88 -23.45 -12.20
N ALA A 194 -5.16 -23.14 -10.94
CA ALA A 194 -4.40 -23.65 -9.82
C ALA A 194 -4.60 -25.17 -9.64
N LYS A 195 -3.53 -25.89 -9.31
CA LYS A 195 -3.52 -27.34 -9.08
C LYS A 195 -3.44 -27.70 -7.60
N GLY A 196 -3.65 -26.74 -6.73
CA GLY A 196 -3.61 -26.84 -5.28
C GLY A 196 -3.73 -25.48 -4.63
N ILE A 197 -3.42 -25.42 -3.35
CA ILE A 197 -3.47 -24.19 -2.54
C ILE A 197 -2.24 -24.10 -1.64
N ASP A 198 -1.79 -22.88 -1.42
CA ASP A 198 -0.83 -22.45 -0.41
C ASP A 198 -1.49 -21.34 0.41
N LEU A 199 -1.87 -21.66 1.65
CA LEU A 199 -2.74 -20.84 2.51
C LEU A 199 -2.08 -20.61 3.85
N TYR A 200 -2.05 -19.35 4.31
CA TYR A 200 -1.61 -18.97 5.65
C TYR A 200 -2.78 -18.40 6.46
N ILE A 201 -2.87 -18.78 7.72
CA ILE A 201 -3.85 -18.27 8.68
C ILE A 201 -3.10 -17.65 9.86
N PHE A 202 -3.37 -16.37 10.11
CA PHE A 202 -2.78 -15.58 11.19
C PHE A 202 -3.83 -15.39 12.28
N ALA A 203 -3.71 -16.09 13.40
CA ALA A 203 -4.69 -16.04 14.48
C ALA A 203 -4.26 -15.05 15.57
N GLY A 204 -5.20 -14.30 16.15
CA GLY A 204 -5.00 -13.42 17.29
C GLY A 204 -6.25 -13.38 18.18
N PRO A 205 -6.18 -12.83 19.40
CA PRO A 205 -7.36 -12.55 20.18
C PRO A 205 -8.23 -11.46 19.56
N ASP A 206 -7.65 -10.65 18.66
CA ASP A 206 -8.28 -9.55 17.96
C ASP A 206 -7.68 -9.35 16.56
N MET A 207 -8.31 -8.50 15.76
CA MET A 207 -7.91 -8.17 14.39
C MET A 207 -6.52 -7.54 14.33
N ARG A 208 -6.20 -6.65 15.27
CA ARG A 208 -4.90 -5.96 15.34
C ARG A 208 -3.76 -6.96 15.52
N THR A 209 -3.91 -7.91 16.43
CA THR A 209 -2.91 -8.96 16.68
C THR A 209 -2.72 -9.87 15.46
N ALA A 210 -3.81 -10.22 14.76
CA ALA A 210 -3.72 -10.97 13.50
C ALA A 210 -2.92 -10.20 12.42
N MET A 211 -3.16 -8.88 12.31
CA MET A 211 -2.42 -8.01 11.40
C MET A 211 -0.93 -7.88 11.79
N GLN A 212 -0.64 -7.75 13.08
CA GLN A 212 0.75 -7.75 13.57
C GLN A 212 1.49 -9.03 13.15
N ARG A 213 0.86 -10.20 13.30
CA ARG A 213 1.45 -11.47 12.84
C ARG A 213 1.74 -11.50 11.36
N TYR A 214 0.81 -11.00 10.52
CA TYR A 214 1.05 -10.91 9.08
C TYR A 214 2.24 -10.01 8.77
N ASN A 215 2.30 -8.82 9.34
CA ASN A 215 3.41 -7.89 9.12
C ASN A 215 4.75 -8.43 9.63
N LEU A 216 4.78 -9.00 10.84
CA LEU A 216 6.01 -9.58 11.41
C LEU A 216 6.46 -10.84 10.65
N PHE A 217 5.52 -11.61 10.10
CA PHE A 217 5.83 -12.74 9.22
C PHE A 217 6.44 -12.26 7.89
N SER A 218 6.08 -11.08 7.43
CA SER A 218 6.69 -10.40 6.28
C SER A 218 8.03 -9.70 6.60
N GLY A 219 8.58 -9.86 7.81
CA GLY A 219 9.80 -9.22 8.25
C GLY A 219 9.62 -7.86 8.95
N GLY A 220 8.42 -7.55 9.39
CA GLY A 220 8.04 -6.27 9.95
C GLY A 220 7.66 -5.23 8.89
N GLY A 221 7.18 -4.08 9.33
CA GLY A 221 6.98 -2.93 8.46
C GLY A 221 8.30 -2.23 8.13
N ALA A 222 8.37 -1.55 7.00
CA ALA A 222 9.54 -0.77 6.67
C ALA A 222 9.69 0.44 7.60
N LEU A 223 10.92 0.70 8.04
CA LEU A 223 11.31 1.96 8.65
C LEU A 223 11.99 2.81 7.56
N PRO A 224 11.30 3.80 6.97
CA PRO A 224 11.84 4.59 5.87
C PRO A 224 12.97 5.51 6.34
N ALA A 225 13.69 6.12 5.41
CA ALA A 225 14.54 7.24 5.74
C ALA A 225 13.70 8.36 6.38
N ILE A 226 14.18 8.93 7.49
CA ILE A 226 13.40 9.89 8.28
C ILE A 226 13.04 11.15 7.48
N TRP A 227 13.92 11.60 6.58
CA TRP A 227 13.64 12.72 5.65
C TRP A 227 12.46 12.43 4.71
N GLY A 228 12.16 11.16 4.42
CA GLY A 228 11.00 10.76 3.62
C GLY A 228 9.66 10.98 4.34
N LEU A 229 9.66 11.17 5.65
CA LEU A 229 8.48 11.58 6.42
C LEU A 229 8.24 13.09 6.40
N GLY A 230 9.19 13.88 5.89
CA GLY A 230 9.02 15.30 5.63
C GLY A 230 8.16 15.58 4.40
N ILE A 231 8.51 16.62 3.67
CA ILE A 231 7.70 17.08 2.53
C ILE A 231 8.37 16.73 1.20
N LYS A 232 7.58 16.21 0.27
CA LYS A 232 7.99 15.91 -1.11
C LYS A 232 7.26 16.81 -2.10
N TYR A 233 7.99 17.44 -2.98
CA TYR A 233 7.47 18.26 -4.07
C TYR A 233 7.98 17.75 -5.42
N ARG A 234 7.08 17.40 -6.34
CA ARG A 234 7.44 16.98 -7.69
C ARG A 234 7.28 18.16 -8.63
N VAL A 235 8.37 18.52 -9.29
CA VAL A 235 8.43 19.69 -10.18
C VAL A 235 7.78 19.41 -11.53
N LYS A 236 7.53 20.48 -12.31
CA LYS A 236 6.98 20.35 -13.66
C LYS A 236 7.81 19.44 -14.55
N ALA A 237 7.14 18.65 -15.37
CA ALA A 237 7.73 17.54 -16.11
C ALA A 237 8.87 17.94 -17.07
N ASP A 238 8.86 19.15 -17.58
CA ASP A 238 9.81 19.68 -18.56
C ASP A 238 10.80 20.69 -17.99
N PHE A 239 10.90 20.79 -16.64
CA PHE A 239 11.86 21.68 -16.01
C PHE A 239 13.30 21.32 -16.38
N SER A 240 14.06 22.38 -16.69
CA SER A 240 15.51 22.31 -16.79
C SER A 240 16.17 22.38 -15.40
N GLN A 241 17.44 22.05 -15.33
CA GLN A 241 18.27 22.19 -14.14
C GLN A 241 18.09 23.57 -13.47
N ASN A 242 18.20 24.65 -14.23
CA ASN A 242 18.06 26.01 -13.69
C ASN A 242 16.66 26.28 -13.09
N GLN A 243 15.62 25.69 -13.67
CA GLN A 243 14.27 25.86 -13.14
C GLN A 243 14.06 25.05 -11.85
N VAL A 244 14.68 23.86 -11.74
CA VAL A 244 14.69 23.11 -10.48
C VAL A 244 15.51 23.84 -9.42
N ASP A 245 16.68 24.40 -9.76
CA ASP A 245 17.49 25.23 -8.86
C ASP A 245 16.67 26.42 -8.34
N ALA A 246 15.94 27.11 -9.22
CA ALA A 246 15.07 28.22 -8.84
C ALA A 246 13.92 27.80 -7.93
N MET A 247 13.31 26.63 -8.17
CA MET A 247 12.27 26.08 -7.30
C MET A 247 12.84 25.71 -5.92
N ALA A 248 14.01 25.10 -5.88
CA ALA A 248 14.70 24.78 -4.64
C ALA A 248 15.01 26.05 -3.82
N ALA A 249 15.52 27.10 -4.47
CA ALA A 249 15.75 28.39 -3.83
C ALA A 249 14.45 29.01 -3.30
N TYR A 250 13.35 28.96 -4.09
CA TYR A 250 12.04 29.46 -3.66
C TYR A 250 11.59 28.86 -2.32
N PHE A 251 11.69 27.55 -2.15
CA PHE A 251 11.29 26.91 -0.89
C PHE A 251 12.13 27.42 0.30
N ARG A 252 13.44 27.57 0.14
CA ARG A 252 14.34 28.05 1.20
C ARG A 252 14.14 29.55 1.49
N ASP A 253 14.03 30.39 0.45
CA ASP A 253 13.85 31.84 0.58
C ASP A 253 12.50 32.17 1.27
N HIS A 254 11.49 31.31 1.09
CA HIS A 254 10.17 31.48 1.70
C HIS A 254 10.00 30.66 3.00
N HIS A 255 11.06 30.02 3.47
CA HIS A 255 11.05 29.17 4.68
C HIS A 255 9.94 28.10 4.66
N ILE A 256 9.69 27.50 3.48
CA ILE A 256 8.71 26.42 3.30
C ILE A 256 9.45 25.10 3.46
N PRO A 257 9.05 24.24 4.42
CA PRO A 257 9.67 22.93 4.59
C PRO A 257 9.56 22.07 3.33
N CYS A 258 10.68 21.48 2.92
CA CYS A 258 10.73 20.51 1.83
C CYS A 258 12.01 19.68 1.90
N ASP A 259 11.88 18.36 1.92
CA ASP A 259 12.99 17.41 2.01
C ASP A 259 13.33 16.79 0.68
N VAL A 260 12.31 16.56 -0.18
CA VAL A 260 12.47 15.82 -1.42
C VAL A 260 11.99 16.61 -2.61
N LEU A 261 12.86 16.75 -3.62
CA LEU A 261 12.47 17.22 -4.93
C LEU A 261 12.40 16.05 -5.91
N GLY A 262 11.22 15.86 -6.52
CA GLY A 262 10.97 14.82 -7.51
C GLY A 262 11.12 15.38 -8.94
N LEU A 263 11.95 14.75 -9.77
CA LEU A 263 12.05 15.05 -11.19
C LEU A 263 11.10 14.13 -11.96
N GLU A 264 10.35 14.75 -12.87
CA GLU A 264 9.33 14.07 -13.69
C GLU A 264 9.90 13.64 -15.08
N PRO A 265 9.17 12.95 -15.95
CA PRO A 265 9.69 12.16 -17.08
C PRO A 265 10.82 12.74 -17.92
N LYS A 266 10.85 14.05 -18.15
CA LYS A 266 11.81 14.63 -19.09
C LYS A 266 13.24 14.85 -18.56
N TRP A 267 13.52 14.43 -17.30
CA TRP A 267 14.89 14.38 -16.81
C TRP A 267 15.76 13.43 -17.66
N GLN A 268 15.15 12.44 -18.33
CA GLN A 268 15.81 11.47 -19.19
C GLN A 268 15.52 11.71 -20.69
N THR A 269 16.37 11.14 -21.55
CA THR A 269 16.32 11.36 -23.00
C THR A 269 15.14 10.73 -23.71
N ALA A 270 14.59 9.63 -23.18
CA ALA A 270 13.36 8.99 -23.62
C ALA A 270 12.59 8.50 -22.41
N SER A 271 11.27 8.76 -22.36
CA SER A 271 10.41 8.50 -21.19
C SER A 271 9.43 7.36 -21.43
N TYR A 272 8.94 7.19 -22.65
CA TYR A 272 8.01 6.13 -23.07
C TYR A 272 8.54 5.42 -24.31
N SER A 273 9.35 4.36 -24.20
CA SER A 273 9.88 3.72 -22.97
C SER A 273 11.11 4.43 -22.39
N CYS A 274 11.51 4.06 -21.16
CA CYS A 274 12.58 4.75 -20.42
C CYS A 274 13.98 4.44 -20.93
N SER A 275 14.78 5.49 -21.15
CA SER A 275 16.19 5.36 -21.51
C SER A 275 17.13 5.24 -20.31
N TYR A 276 16.74 5.79 -19.16
CA TYR A 276 17.58 5.93 -17.95
C TYR A 276 18.88 6.68 -18.20
N VAL A 277 18.83 7.66 -19.10
CA VAL A 277 19.98 8.51 -19.48
C VAL A 277 19.62 9.96 -19.28
N TRP A 278 20.42 10.71 -18.52
CA TRP A 278 20.19 12.12 -18.28
C TRP A 278 20.04 12.91 -19.60
N ASN A 279 18.97 13.66 -19.70
CA ASN A 279 18.76 14.62 -20.79
C ASN A 279 19.69 15.83 -20.62
N ARG A 280 20.88 15.79 -21.23
CA ARG A 280 21.90 16.81 -21.10
C ARG A 280 21.49 18.16 -21.66
N SER A 281 20.44 18.25 -22.46
CA SER A 281 19.90 19.54 -22.91
C SER A 281 19.14 20.27 -21.80
N LEU A 282 18.52 19.54 -20.88
CA LEU A 282 17.82 20.08 -19.72
C LEU A 282 18.71 20.08 -18.47
N PHE A 283 19.50 19.04 -18.29
CA PHE A 283 20.42 18.83 -17.16
C PHE A 283 21.86 18.70 -17.69
N PRO A 284 22.53 19.79 -18.02
CA PRO A 284 23.88 19.74 -18.64
C PRO A 284 24.94 19.14 -17.70
N THR A 285 24.82 19.35 -16.41
CA THR A 285 25.78 18.94 -15.38
C THR A 285 25.11 18.20 -14.21
N PRO A 286 24.56 16.98 -14.41
CA PRO A 286 23.79 16.30 -13.35
C PRO A 286 24.55 16.08 -12.05
N GLY A 287 25.85 15.77 -12.11
CA GLY A 287 26.66 15.56 -10.90
C GLY A 287 26.71 16.81 -10.02
N SER A 288 27.09 17.93 -10.56
CA SER A 288 27.10 19.21 -9.80
C SER A 288 25.71 19.68 -9.39
N PHE A 289 24.69 19.34 -10.18
CA PHE A 289 23.29 19.59 -9.79
C PHE A 289 22.88 18.78 -8.57
N ILE A 290 23.16 17.48 -8.55
CA ILE A 290 22.89 16.61 -7.41
C ILE A 290 23.61 17.12 -6.15
N ASP A 291 24.89 17.48 -6.28
CA ASP A 291 25.68 18.06 -5.17
C ASP A 291 25.09 19.38 -4.67
N SER A 292 24.58 20.22 -5.57
CA SER A 292 23.94 21.49 -5.21
C SER A 292 22.67 21.27 -4.43
N MET A 293 21.80 20.36 -4.89
CA MET A 293 20.57 20.01 -4.19
C MET A 293 20.86 19.43 -2.79
N ALA A 294 21.83 18.53 -2.68
CA ALA A 294 22.25 17.96 -1.39
C ALA A 294 22.77 19.04 -0.42
N LYS A 295 23.55 20.02 -0.89
CA LYS A 295 24.02 21.16 -0.07
C LYS A 295 22.88 22.05 0.43
N MET A 296 21.80 22.15 -0.34
CA MET A 296 20.58 22.86 0.06
C MET A 296 19.66 22.01 0.95
N GLY A 297 20.04 20.77 1.27
CA GLY A 297 19.28 19.86 2.11
C GLY A 297 18.15 19.11 1.38
N TYR A 298 18.24 18.96 0.05
CA TYR A 298 17.26 18.20 -0.71
C TYR A 298 17.75 16.81 -1.06
N HIS A 299 16.82 15.86 -1.03
CA HIS A 299 16.96 14.51 -1.55
C HIS A 299 16.27 14.43 -2.91
N LEU A 300 17.00 14.05 -3.97
CA LEU A 300 16.44 13.91 -5.30
C LEU A 300 15.77 12.55 -5.50
N ASN A 301 14.58 12.57 -6.11
CA ASN A 301 13.79 11.41 -6.49
C ASN A 301 13.48 11.47 -7.99
N LEU A 302 13.77 10.41 -8.75
CA LEU A 302 13.58 10.37 -10.19
C LEU A 302 12.35 9.56 -10.56
N TRP A 303 11.53 10.09 -11.48
CA TRP A 303 10.45 9.35 -12.11
C TRP A 303 11.00 8.38 -13.15
N GLU A 304 10.52 7.15 -13.15
CA GLU A 304 10.80 6.18 -14.19
C GLU A 304 9.75 5.07 -14.19
N HIS A 305 9.75 4.24 -15.22
CA HIS A 305 9.10 2.93 -15.25
C HIS A 305 10.07 1.87 -15.81
N ALA A 306 9.74 0.60 -15.61
CA ALA A 306 10.66 -0.50 -15.91
C ALA A 306 10.77 -0.85 -17.41
N PHE A 307 9.87 -0.35 -18.28
CA PHE A 307 9.92 -0.70 -19.71
C PHE A 307 11.13 -0.04 -20.38
N THR A 308 12.12 -0.91 -20.72
CA THR A 308 13.46 -0.47 -21.13
C THR A 308 13.52 -0.13 -22.60
N SER A 309 13.79 1.15 -22.92
CA SER A 309 13.88 1.67 -24.29
C SER A 309 15.02 1.04 -25.10
N PRO A 310 14.88 0.87 -26.43
CA PRO A 310 16.00 0.58 -27.31
C PRO A 310 17.17 1.58 -27.23
N GLN A 311 16.93 2.78 -26.73
CA GLN A 311 17.95 3.80 -26.51
C GLN A 311 18.68 3.66 -25.15
N SER A 312 18.21 2.75 -24.30
CA SER A 312 18.83 2.52 -22.99
C SER A 312 20.12 1.69 -23.10
N PRO A 313 21.17 2.03 -22.35
CA PRO A 313 22.35 1.17 -22.20
C PRO A 313 22.04 -0.22 -21.66
N LEU A 314 20.90 -0.40 -21.00
CA LEU A 314 20.43 -1.69 -20.48
C LEU A 314 19.83 -2.61 -21.55
N PHE A 315 19.46 -2.06 -22.71
CA PHE A 315 18.61 -2.79 -23.68
C PHE A 315 19.23 -4.12 -24.13
N ASP A 316 20.47 -4.12 -24.57
CA ASP A 316 21.13 -5.34 -25.07
C ASP A 316 21.35 -6.37 -23.97
N ALA A 317 21.69 -5.92 -22.77
CA ALA A 317 21.88 -6.82 -21.61
C ALA A 317 20.58 -7.48 -21.14
N LEU A 318 19.43 -6.78 -21.27
CA LEU A 318 18.12 -7.29 -20.87
C LEU A 318 17.36 -8.01 -21.99
N LYS A 319 17.82 -7.93 -23.24
CA LYS A 319 17.09 -8.45 -24.41
C LYS A 319 16.75 -9.94 -24.32
N THR A 320 17.62 -10.76 -23.73
CA THR A 320 17.39 -12.19 -23.53
C THR A 320 16.76 -12.52 -22.17
N LYS A 321 16.47 -11.49 -21.37
CA LYS A 321 15.93 -11.57 -20.01
C LYS A 321 14.68 -10.70 -19.87
N ALA A 322 13.87 -10.68 -20.92
CA ALA A 322 12.63 -9.93 -21.00
C ALA A 322 11.53 -10.79 -21.61
N GLY A 323 10.28 -10.41 -21.38
CA GLY A 323 9.13 -11.04 -21.97
C GLY A 323 9.10 -10.88 -23.50
N ASP A 324 8.31 -11.72 -24.15
CA ASP A 324 8.17 -11.81 -25.61
C ASP A 324 7.37 -10.63 -26.24
N TYR A 325 6.72 -9.82 -25.43
CA TYR A 325 6.04 -8.60 -25.85
C TYR A 325 6.77 -7.34 -25.40
N ARG A 326 6.49 -6.23 -26.07
CA ARG A 326 7.05 -4.91 -25.78
C ARG A 326 5.95 -3.94 -25.40
N VAL A 327 6.26 -3.02 -24.49
CA VAL A 327 5.40 -1.91 -24.09
C VAL A 327 6.09 -0.60 -24.51
N TRP A 328 5.39 0.25 -25.28
CA TRP A 328 5.97 1.45 -25.93
C TRP A 328 7.28 1.18 -26.69
N GLY A 329 7.39 0.01 -27.30
CA GLY A 329 8.60 -0.44 -27.98
C GLY A 329 9.75 -0.86 -27.04
N GLY A 330 9.60 -0.70 -25.74
CA GLY A 330 10.57 -1.09 -24.72
C GLY A 330 10.42 -2.55 -24.30
N LEU A 331 11.51 -3.13 -23.80
CA LEU A 331 11.51 -4.46 -23.18
C LEU A 331 10.71 -4.43 -21.89
N VAL A 332 10.03 -5.53 -21.58
CA VAL A 332 9.46 -5.82 -20.26
C VAL A 332 10.43 -6.73 -19.52
N PRO A 333 11.26 -6.23 -18.59
CA PRO A 333 12.25 -7.06 -17.91
C PRO A 333 11.61 -8.20 -17.13
N ASP A 334 12.19 -9.38 -17.22
CA ASP A 334 11.77 -10.54 -16.42
C ASP A 334 12.30 -10.42 -14.98
N PHE A 335 11.62 -9.62 -14.17
CA PHE A 335 12.03 -9.44 -12.77
C PHE A 335 11.81 -10.68 -11.88
N ALA A 336 11.23 -11.77 -12.38
CA ALA A 336 11.26 -13.05 -11.71
C ALA A 336 12.65 -13.72 -11.86
N ASP A 337 13.42 -13.37 -12.91
CA ASP A 337 14.82 -13.79 -13.09
C ASP A 337 15.76 -12.94 -12.22
N PRO A 338 16.52 -13.54 -11.27
CA PRO A 338 17.50 -12.82 -10.48
C PRO A 338 18.56 -12.06 -11.30
N GLU A 339 18.97 -12.59 -12.46
CA GLU A 339 19.97 -11.93 -13.30
C GLU A 339 19.41 -10.64 -13.93
N ALA A 340 18.16 -10.64 -14.38
CA ALA A 340 17.51 -9.41 -14.86
C ALA A 340 17.49 -8.33 -13.79
N ARG A 341 17.16 -8.70 -12.54
CA ARG A 341 17.19 -7.76 -11.40
C ARG A 341 18.62 -7.25 -11.12
N ILE A 342 19.63 -8.12 -11.16
CA ILE A 342 21.02 -7.73 -10.92
C ILE A 342 21.51 -6.75 -11.98
N ILE A 343 21.20 -6.99 -13.26
CA ILE A 343 21.57 -6.10 -14.38
C ILE A 343 20.91 -4.74 -14.18
N PHE A 344 19.59 -4.72 -13.95
CA PHE A 344 18.81 -3.50 -13.78
C PHE A 344 19.29 -2.69 -12.57
N ALA A 345 19.36 -3.32 -11.41
CA ALA A 345 19.81 -2.69 -10.17
C ALA A 345 21.28 -2.23 -10.24
N GLY A 346 22.16 -2.99 -10.89
CA GLY A 346 23.58 -2.64 -11.03
C GLY A 346 23.77 -1.35 -11.82
N TYR A 347 23.03 -1.17 -12.91
CA TYR A 347 23.04 0.07 -13.68
C TYR A 347 22.51 1.26 -12.85
N HIS A 348 21.33 1.09 -12.21
CA HIS A 348 20.73 2.15 -11.40
C HIS A 348 21.58 2.53 -10.19
N GLN A 349 22.26 1.57 -9.58
CA GLN A 349 23.21 1.87 -8.53
C GLN A 349 24.33 2.76 -9.04
N LYS A 350 25.01 2.35 -10.10
CA LYS A 350 26.19 3.04 -10.64
C LYS A 350 25.87 4.43 -11.16
N GLU A 351 24.78 4.57 -11.93
CA GLU A 351 24.48 5.83 -12.62
C GLU A 351 23.72 6.83 -11.72
N PHE A 352 22.97 6.35 -10.71
CA PHE A 352 22.10 7.21 -9.92
C PHE A 352 22.38 7.15 -8.41
N ALA A 353 22.28 5.97 -7.78
CA ALA A 353 22.38 5.90 -6.35
C ALA A 353 23.78 6.28 -5.83
N ASP A 354 24.84 5.84 -6.50
CA ASP A 354 26.24 6.20 -6.15
C ASP A 354 26.51 7.70 -6.36
N SER A 355 25.75 8.35 -7.27
CA SER A 355 25.83 9.80 -7.52
C SER A 355 25.00 10.63 -6.52
N GLY A 356 24.23 10.02 -5.62
CA GLY A 356 23.45 10.73 -4.59
C GLY A 356 21.95 10.78 -4.82
N ILE A 357 21.40 10.14 -5.87
CA ILE A 357 19.94 10.01 -6.01
C ILE A 357 19.40 9.18 -4.84
N ALA A 358 18.41 9.72 -4.14
CA ALA A 358 17.91 9.20 -2.88
C ALA A 358 16.72 8.23 -3.03
N GLY A 359 16.06 8.21 -4.17
CA GLY A 359 14.91 7.34 -4.42
C GLY A 359 14.33 7.53 -5.81
N PHE A 360 13.25 6.79 -6.05
CA PHE A 360 12.57 6.78 -7.34
C PHE A 360 11.04 6.80 -7.16
N LYS A 361 10.35 7.38 -8.14
CA LYS A 361 8.93 7.15 -8.41
C LYS A 361 8.85 6.06 -9.49
N LEU A 362 8.38 4.87 -9.09
CA LEU A 362 8.27 3.69 -9.92
C LEU A 362 6.87 3.63 -10.52
N ASP A 363 6.72 4.16 -11.70
CA ASP A 363 5.44 4.37 -12.39
C ASP A 363 5.10 3.23 -13.36
N GLU A 364 3.91 3.27 -13.96
CA GLU A 364 3.42 2.46 -15.08
C GLU A 364 3.56 0.94 -14.90
N CYS A 365 3.77 0.45 -13.70
CA CYS A 365 3.94 -0.99 -13.42
C CYS A 365 2.63 -1.69 -12.99
N ASP A 366 1.51 -1.01 -13.10
CA ASP A 366 0.17 -1.45 -12.73
C ASP A 366 -0.64 -2.02 -13.92
N ASN A 367 -0.01 -2.17 -15.08
CA ASN A 367 -0.58 -2.85 -16.26
C ASN A 367 -1.97 -2.37 -16.64
N SER A 368 -2.08 -1.13 -16.90
CA SER A 368 -3.31 -0.39 -17.07
C SER A 368 -4.34 -1.03 -17.99
N ASN A 369 -5.61 -0.83 -17.68
CA ASN A 369 -6.78 -1.10 -18.51
C ASN A 369 -7.06 -2.56 -18.90
N LEU A 370 -6.60 -3.55 -18.15
CA LEU A 370 -7.00 -4.94 -18.38
C LEU A 370 -8.53 -5.12 -18.38
N ALA A 371 -9.28 -4.21 -17.71
CA ALA A 371 -10.73 -4.30 -17.61
C ALA A 371 -11.50 -3.64 -18.76
N GLU A 372 -10.94 -2.63 -19.45
CA GLU A 372 -11.68 -1.79 -20.40
C GLU A 372 -11.18 -1.87 -21.85
N GLY A 373 -10.16 -2.66 -22.11
CA GLY A 373 -9.71 -2.99 -23.46
C GLY A 373 -9.14 -1.84 -24.30
N SER A 374 -8.90 -0.68 -23.71
CA SER A 374 -8.33 0.50 -24.39
C SER A 374 -6.84 0.70 -24.14
N SER A 375 -6.22 -0.17 -23.39
CA SER A 375 -4.85 -0.03 -22.94
C SER A 375 -3.83 -0.22 -24.03
N THR A 376 -2.84 0.61 -24.00
CA THR A 376 -1.69 0.57 -24.90
C THR A 376 -0.38 0.26 -24.18
N TRP A 377 -0.37 0.14 -22.85
CA TRP A 377 0.86 -0.11 -22.09
C TRP A 377 0.77 -1.30 -21.14
N SER A 378 0.37 -2.42 -21.70
CA SER A 378 0.39 -3.71 -21.04
C SER A 378 0.91 -4.78 -22.00
N PHE A 379 1.13 -5.98 -21.47
CA PHE A 379 1.46 -7.17 -22.25
C PHE A 379 0.37 -8.22 -22.04
N PRO A 380 0.15 -9.14 -23.01
CA PRO A 380 -0.88 -10.17 -22.88
C PRO A 380 -0.68 -11.08 -21.68
N GLU A 381 -1.79 -11.55 -21.08
CA GLU A 381 -1.76 -12.51 -19.96
C GLU A 381 -1.10 -13.84 -20.31
N LEU A 382 -1.10 -14.20 -21.59
CA LEU A 382 -0.41 -15.39 -22.09
C LEU A 382 1.03 -15.12 -22.56
N SER A 383 1.59 -13.96 -22.25
CA SER A 383 3.00 -13.66 -22.49
C SER A 383 3.90 -14.67 -21.82
N THR A 384 5.03 -14.92 -22.44
CA THR A 384 6.06 -15.81 -21.93
C THR A 384 7.29 -15.03 -21.47
N PHE A 385 7.86 -15.47 -20.38
CA PHE A 385 9.08 -14.91 -19.79
C PHE A 385 10.14 -15.99 -19.64
N PRO A 386 11.44 -15.68 -19.77
CA PRO A 386 12.53 -16.66 -19.66
C PRO A 386 12.54 -17.45 -18.35
N SER A 387 12.10 -16.86 -17.23
CA SER A 387 11.98 -17.54 -15.93
C SER A 387 10.91 -18.63 -15.89
N GLY A 388 9.99 -18.63 -16.86
CA GLY A 388 8.81 -19.50 -16.95
C GLY A 388 7.60 -18.96 -16.17
N ILE A 389 7.63 -17.73 -15.67
CA ILE A 389 6.44 -17.07 -15.13
C ILE A 389 5.47 -16.72 -16.26
N SER A 390 4.17 -16.88 -16.03
CA SER A 390 3.15 -16.49 -17.01
C SER A 390 2.90 -14.98 -17.00
N GLY A 391 2.38 -14.42 -18.09
CA GLY A 391 1.97 -13.02 -18.15
C GLY A 391 0.98 -12.64 -17.06
N GLU A 392 -0.02 -13.49 -16.78
CA GLU A 392 -0.98 -13.30 -15.69
C GLU A 392 -0.27 -13.10 -14.32
N GLN A 393 0.65 -14.01 -13.98
CA GLN A 393 1.39 -13.92 -12.71
C GLN A 393 2.36 -12.74 -12.70
N MET A 394 2.98 -12.43 -13.84
CA MET A 394 3.85 -11.26 -13.96
C MET A 394 3.06 -9.97 -13.77
N HIS A 395 1.84 -9.83 -14.30
CA HIS A 395 0.99 -8.67 -14.04
C HIS A 395 0.79 -8.40 -12.56
N GLN A 396 0.51 -9.46 -11.79
CA GLN A 396 0.28 -9.34 -10.35
C GLN A 396 1.54 -8.98 -9.56
N LEU A 397 2.71 -9.45 -10.02
CA LEU A 397 3.97 -9.32 -9.27
C LEU A 397 4.90 -8.22 -9.80
N PHE A 398 4.64 -7.66 -10.96
CA PHE A 398 5.59 -6.76 -11.64
C PHE A 398 5.98 -5.56 -10.78
N GLY A 399 5.00 -4.86 -10.19
CA GLY A 399 5.26 -3.72 -9.31
C GLY A 399 6.02 -4.11 -8.04
N LEU A 400 5.66 -5.24 -7.41
CA LEU A 400 6.37 -5.77 -6.24
C LEU A 400 7.83 -6.12 -6.56
N LEU A 401 8.08 -6.77 -7.70
CA LEU A 401 9.42 -7.16 -8.12
C LEU A 401 10.27 -5.96 -8.56
N TYR A 402 9.64 -4.96 -9.15
CA TYR A 402 10.30 -3.72 -9.52
C TYR A 402 10.75 -2.94 -8.27
N GLN A 403 9.85 -2.72 -7.31
CA GLN A 403 10.23 -2.06 -6.04
C GLN A 403 11.30 -2.85 -5.28
N LYS A 404 11.22 -4.19 -5.24
CA LYS A 404 12.26 -5.06 -4.68
C LYS A 404 13.61 -4.82 -5.35
N THR A 405 13.62 -4.74 -6.68
CA THR A 405 14.83 -4.54 -7.48
C THR A 405 15.52 -3.23 -7.11
N ILE A 406 14.77 -2.12 -7.08
CA ILE A 406 15.29 -0.79 -6.72
C ILE A 406 15.68 -0.74 -5.23
N TYR A 407 14.84 -1.24 -4.34
CA TYR A 407 15.16 -1.28 -2.89
C TYR A 407 16.47 -2.01 -2.60
N SER A 408 16.77 -3.10 -3.34
CA SER A 408 18.00 -3.87 -3.15
C SER A 408 19.28 -3.04 -3.30
N ILE A 409 19.24 -1.96 -4.06
CA ILE A 409 20.36 -1.02 -4.25
C ILE A 409 20.66 -0.32 -2.93
N TYR A 410 19.65 0.30 -2.36
CA TYR A 410 19.77 1.08 -1.14
C TYR A 410 20.14 0.21 0.06
N LYS A 411 19.59 -1.02 0.10
CA LYS A 411 19.93 -2.00 1.14
C LYS A 411 21.42 -2.39 1.10
N ARG A 412 21.99 -2.65 -0.11
CA ARG A 412 23.42 -2.95 -0.28
C ARG A 412 24.32 -1.76 0.10
N LEU A 413 23.86 -0.54 -0.16
CA LEU A 413 24.59 0.69 0.18
C LEU A 413 24.48 1.06 1.67
N ASN A 414 23.73 0.29 2.47
CA ASN A 414 23.38 0.64 3.85
C ASN A 414 22.80 2.05 3.96
N ARG A 415 21.91 2.40 3.03
CA ARG A 415 21.31 3.73 2.92
C ARG A 415 19.81 3.61 2.73
N ARG A 416 19.02 4.15 3.65
CA ARG A 416 17.56 4.10 3.55
C ARG A 416 17.03 5.03 2.46
N THR A 417 15.89 4.65 1.91
CA THR A 417 15.12 5.39 0.92
C THR A 417 13.65 5.43 1.33
N TYR A 418 12.85 6.19 0.61
CA TYR A 418 11.39 6.11 0.67
C TYR A 418 10.83 6.31 -0.74
N LEU A 419 10.38 5.21 -1.35
CA LEU A 419 9.95 5.13 -2.73
C LEU A 419 8.49 5.56 -2.89
N ASP A 420 8.15 6.06 -4.07
CA ASP A 420 6.77 6.15 -4.56
C ASP A 420 6.56 5.01 -5.53
N VAL A 421 5.52 4.20 -5.35
CA VAL A 421 5.29 3.01 -6.20
C VAL A 421 3.88 3.00 -6.74
N ARG A 422 3.75 2.70 -8.02
CA ARG A 422 2.45 2.63 -8.70
C ARG A 422 1.70 1.34 -8.40
N ALA A 423 2.42 0.23 -8.24
CA ALA A 423 1.82 -1.06 -7.94
C ALA A 423 2.64 -1.88 -6.94
N SER A 424 1.94 -2.74 -6.20
CA SER A 424 2.53 -3.68 -5.26
C SER A 424 1.62 -4.89 -5.06
N ASN A 425 1.97 -5.80 -4.12
CA ASN A 425 1.21 -7.02 -3.83
C ASN A 425 1.43 -7.45 -2.37
N ASP A 426 1.03 -8.65 -1.99
CA ASP A 426 1.27 -9.24 -0.66
C ASP A 426 2.76 -9.19 -0.27
N PHE A 427 3.05 -9.13 1.03
CA PHE A 427 4.40 -9.03 1.61
C PHE A 427 5.17 -7.75 1.27
N ALA A 428 4.46 -6.67 0.92
CA ALA A 428 5.08 -5.38 0.62
C ALA A 428 5.49 -4.59 1.87
N SER A 429 5.06 -4.97 3.07
CA SER A 429 5.26 -4.20 4.31
C SER A 429 6.73 -3.89 4.61
N SER A 430 7.64 -4.80 4.29
CA SER A 430 9.09 -4.64 4.54
C SER A 430 9.80 -3.69 3.56
N TYR A 431 9.15 -3.24 2.49
CA TYR A 431 9.73 -2.26 1.57
C TYR A 431 9.36 -0.83 1.96
N PRO A 432 10.32 0.11 2.03
CA PRO A 432 10.07 1.51 2.33
C PRO A 432 9.45 2.22 1.11
N ALA A 433 8.19 1.94 0.86
CA ALA A 433 7.45 2.44 -0.29
C ALA A 433 6.03 2.83 0.11
N ALA A 434 5.51 3.90 -0.48
CA ALA A 434 4.10 4.26 -0.41
C ALA A 434 3.49 4.18 -1.81
N LEU A 435 2.31 3.57 -1.88
CA LEU A 435 1.51 3.55 -3.10
C LEU A 435 0.93 4.93 -3.38
N TYR A 436 0.79 5.28 -4.66
CA TYR A 436 0.12 6.47 -5.13
C TYR A 436 -0.77 6.13 -6.34
N SER A 437 -1.68 7.03 -6.72
CA SER A 437 -2.60 6.85 -7.84
C SER A 437 -2.86 8.18 -8.54
N ASP A 438 -3.34 8.11 -9.78
CA ASP A 438 -3.92 9.25 -10.50
C ASP A 438 -5.40 9.49 -10.15
N THR A 439 -5.91 8.87 -9.11
CA THR A 439 -7.24 9.15 -8.58
C THR A 439 -7.19 10.35 -7.65
N TYR A 440 -8.06 11.32 -7.90
CA TYR A 440 -8.06 12.62 -7.20
C TYR A 440 -9.35 12.89 -6.41
N ASP A 441 -10.24 11.92 -6.28
CA ASP A 441 -11.37 12.02 -5.37
C ASP A 441 -10.86 12.05 -3.92
N HIS A 442 -11.15 13.13 -3.19
CA HIS A 442 -10.61 13.34 -1.86
C HIS A 442 -11.17 12.34 -0.84
N ARG A 443 -12.42 11.89 -1.01
CA ARG A 443 -13.04 10.88 -0.13
C ARG A 443 -12.37 9.51 -0.32
N GLU A 444 -12.10 9.16 -1.57
CA GLU A 444 -11.36 7.94 -1.88
C GLU A 444 -9.92 7.97 -1.34
N TYR A 445 -9.26 9.15 -1.33
CA TYR A 445 -7.94 9.29 -0.69
C TYR A 445 -7.94 8.84 0.77
N ILE A 446 -8.96 9.29 1.53
CA ILE A 446 -9.05 8.95 2.95
C ILE A 446 -9.36 7.47 3.11
N ARG A 447 -10.31 6.94 2.31
CA ARG A 447 -10.65 5.51 2.34
C ARG A 447 -9.44 4.62 2.03
N MET A 448 -8.58 5.03 1.10
CA MET A 448 -7.37 4.29 0.77
C MET A 448 -6.34 4.32 1.90
N ILE A 449 -6.19 5.43 2.66
CA ILE A 449 -5.36 5.45 3.89
C ILE A 449 -5.86 4.38 4.87
N VAL A 450 -7.17 4.30 5.05
CA VAL A 450 -7.82 3.36 5.97
C VAL A 450 -7.64 1.91 5.49
N ASN A 451 -7.87 1.64 4.20
CA ASN A 451 -7.79 0.30 3.62
C ASN A 451 -6.35 -0.23 3.54
N ALA A 452 -5.37 0.62 3.28
CA ALA A 452 -3.96 0.22 3.19
C ALA A 452 -3.47 -0.50 4.46
N GLY A 453 -3.90 -0.05 5.64
CA GLY A 453 -3.55 -0.63 6.92
C GLY A 453 -3.98 -2.09 7.12
N PHE A 454 -5.02 -2.56 6.41
CA PHE A 454 -5.45 -3.97 6.47
C PHE A 454 -4.60 -4.94 5.66
N SER A 455 -3.65 -4.45 4.88
CA SER A 455 -2.88 -5.29 3.96
C SER A 455 -1.37 -5.08 4.07
N GLY A 456 -0.91 -4.38 5.14
CA GLY A 456 0.51 -4.10 5.32
C GLY A 456 1.08 -3.17 4.24
N MET A 457 0.25 -2.29 3.70
CA MET A 457 0.64 -1.31 2.69
C MET A 457 0.56 0.11 3.25
N LEU A 458 1.25 1.01 2.60
CA LEU A 458 1.20 2.44 2.86
C LEU A 458 0.61 3.15 1.65
N TRP A 459 -0.23 4.14 1.89
CA TRP A 459 -0.83 4.97 0.87
C TRP A 459 -0.46 6.44 1.06
N SER A 460 -0.12 7.11 -0.04
CA SER A 460 0.17 8.54 -0.08
C SER A 460 -0.79 9.24 -1.05
N PRO A 461 -1.76 10.01 -0.53
CA PRO A 461 -2.56 10.87 -1.40
C PRO A 461 -1.68 11.98 -1.99
N GLU A 462 -1.82 12.22 -3.28
CA GLU A 462 -1.14 13.32 -3.94
C GLU A 462 -1.96 14.62 -3.86
N VAL A 463 -1.38 15.71 -3.38
CA VAL A 463 -1.93 17.04 -3.58
C VAL A 463 -1.55 17.48 -4.99
N ARG A 464 -2.49 17.39 -5.91
CA ARG A 464 -2.29 17.69 -7.33
C ARG A 464 -3.28 18.74 -7.80
N GLU A 465 -4.40 18.36 -8.36
CA GLU A 465 -5.44 19.25 -8.81
C GLU A 465 -6.32 19.68 -7.64
N SER A 466 -6.67 20.95 -7.59
CA SER A 466 -7.57 21.51 -6.58
C SER A 466 -8.57 22.42 -7.25
N THR A 467 -9.84 22.28 -6.87
CA THR A 467 -10.97 23.03 -7.47
C THR A 467 -11.17 24.41 -6.84
N SER A 468 -10.57 24.62 -5.66
CA SER A 468 -10.62 25.88 -4.91
C SER A 468 -9.47 25.97 -3.91
N ILE A 469 -9.25 27.15 -3.33
CA ILE A 469 -8.29 27.34 -2.22
C ILE A 469 -8.65 26.44 -1.03
N ALA A 470 -9.93 26.33 -0.71
CA ALA A 470 -10.40 25.47 0.37
C ALA A 470 -10.08 23.98 0.08
N ASP A 471 -10.25 23.54 -1.18
CA ASP A 471 -9.89 22.18 -1.60
C ASP A 471 -8.40 21.93 -1.46
N LEU A 472 -7.55 22.86 -1.90
CA LEU A 472 -6.10 22.77 -1.73
C LEU A 472 -5.71 22.60 -0.25
N ILE A 473 -6.29 23.43 0.63
CA ILE A 473 -6.00 23.39 2.07
C ILE A 473 -6.46 22.08 2.69
N ARG A 474 -7.71 21.61 2.40
CA ARG A 474 -8.25 20.35 2.94
C ARG A 474 -7.48 19.13 2.45
N ARG A 475 -7.07 19.08 1.18
CA ARG A 475 -6.20 18.03 0.65
C ARG A 475 -4.82 18.04 1.32
N THR A 476 -4.25 19.23 1.54
CA THR A 476 -2.99 19.36 2.28
C THR A 476 -3.12 18.87 3.72
N GLN A 477 -4.23 19.19 4.42
CA GLN A 477 -4.51 18.67 5.76
C GLN A 477 -4.57 17.13 5.79
N THR A 478 -5.12 16.50 4.77
CA THR A 478 -5.12 15.02 4.66
C THR A 478 -3.71 14.50 4.37
N ALA A 479 -2.97 15.11 3.45
CA ALA A 479 -1.64 14.66 3.05
C ALA A 479 -0.65 14.72 4.22
N ILE A 480 -0.65 15.77 5.03
CA ILE A 480 0.24 15.89 6.20
C ILE A 480 -0.06 14.85 7.30
N LEU A 481 -1.23 14.22 7.28
CA LEU A 481 -1.66 13.16 8.19
C LEU A 481 -1.63 11.77 7.53
N SER A 482 -0.82 11.59 6.49
CA SER A 482 -0.65 10.34 5.75
C SER A 482 0.80 9.85 5.75
N ALA A 483 1.07 8.75 5.04
CA ALA A 483 2.39 8.14 4.97
C ALA A 483 3.47 9.07 4.38
N GLN A 484 3.12 9.89 3.39
CA GLN A 484 3.97 10.92 2.80
C GLN A 484 3.18 12.20 2.60
N THR A 485 3.83 13.34 2.72
CA THR A 485 3.26 14.64 2.31
C THR A 485 3.75 14.95 0.91
N LEU A 486 2.95 14.63 -0.10
CA LEU A 486 3.33 14.68 -1.50
C LEU A 486 2.52 15.72 -2.27
N PHE A 487 3.22 16.73 -2.82
CA PHE A 487 2.70 17.65 -3.84
C PHE A 487 3.18 17.18 -5.21
N ASN A 488 2.27 16.86 -6.11
CA ASN A 488 2.58 16.46 -7.48
C ASN A 488 2.23 17.57 -8.47
N SER A 489 3.16 18.49 -8.68
CA SER A 489 2.99 19.65 -9.56
C SER A 489 3.59 19.47 -10.95
N TRP A 490 3.64 18.23 -11.46
CA TRP A 490 4.25 17.87 -12.73
C TRP A 490 3.76 18.68 -13.95
N TYR A 491 2.63 19.33 -13.85
CA TYR A 491 1.97 20.11 -14.90
C TYR A 491 1.92 21.63 -14.60
N LEU A 492 2.46 22.08 -13.44
CA LEU A 492 2.45 23.47 -12.99
C LEU A 492 3.85 24.10 -12.98
N GLN A 493 3.95 25.33 -13.49
CA GLN A 493 5.16 26.12 -13.47
C GLN A 493 5.54 26.57 -12.05
N ASN A 494 4.54 26.85 -11.22
CA ASN A 494 4.67 27.37 -9.87
C ASN A 494 3.89 26.49 -8.87
N PRO A 495 4.21 26.55 -7.58
CA PRO A 495 3.44 25.83 -6.56
C PRO A 495 1.94 26.18 -6.59
N PRO A 496 1.05 25.20 -6.30
CA PRO A 496 -0.41 25.40 -6.42
C PRO A 496 -0.96 26.48 -5.46
N TRP A 497 -0.28 26.76 -4.37
CA TRP A 497 -0.69 27.84 -3.46
C TRP A 497 -0.45 29.25 -4.00
N LEU A 498 0.34 29.42 -5.05
CA LEU A 498 0.47 30.69 -5.76
C LEU A 498 -0.63 30.87 -6.81
N GLN A 499 -1.05 29.78 -7.46
CA GLN A 499 -2.14 29.76 -8.43
C GLN A 499 -2.63 28.33 -8.65
N ILE A 500 -3.92 28.07 -8.39
CA ILE A 500 -4.56 26.75 -8.59
C ILE A 500 -4.98 26.50 -10.05
N ASP A 501 -5.30 27.57 -10.80
CA ASP A 501 -5.62 27.46 -12.22
C ASP A 501 -4.37 27.15 -13.02
N LYS A 502 -4.36 26.01 -13.72
CA LYS A 502 -3.22 25.50 -14.49
C LYS A 502 -2.71 26.49 -15.53
N GLU A 503 -3.62 27.11 -16.28
CA GLU A 503 -3.22 27.98 -17.39
C GLU A 503 -2.61 29.28 -16.87
N LYS A 504 -3.24 29.91 -15.88
CA LYS A 504 -2.71 31.10 -15.21
C LYS A 504 -1.39 30.81 -14.51
N ASN A 505 -1.29 29.70 -13.82
CA ASN A 505 -0.07 29.26 -13.15
C ASN A 505 1.11 29.17 -14.13
N ASN A 506 0.88 28.55 -15.30
CA ASN A 506 1.90 28.38 -16.33
C ASN A 506 2.24 29.69 -17.07
N ARG A 507 1.44 30.76 -16.92
CA ARG A 507 1.74 32.12 -17.39
C ARG A 507 2.30 33.04 -16.30
N ASN A 508 2.60 32.52 -15.11
CA ASN A 508 3.03 33.23 -13.91
C ASN A 508 2.02 34.33 -13.46
N GLU A 509 0.71 34.06 -13.65
CA GLU A 509 -0.36 34.91 -13.18
C GLU A 509 -0.80 34.42 -11.79
N PHE A 510 -0.38 35.12 -10.74
CA PHE A 510 -0.65 34.70 -9.37
C PHE A 510 -1.99 35.20 -8.86
N MET A 511 -2.55 34.49 -7.85
CA MET A 511 -3.76 34.91 -7.16
C MET A 511 -3.47 36.13 -6.26
N ASP A 512 -4.43 37.05 -6.11
CA ASP A 512 -4.32 38.16 -5.16
C ASP A 512 -4.10 37.64 -3.71
N SER A 513 -4.65 36.49 -3.41
CA SER A 513 -4.53 35.80 -2.11
C SER A 513 -3.27 34.94 -1.99
N ALA A 514 -2.40 34.83 -2.99
CA ALA A 514 -1.27 33.91 -3.03
C ALA A 514 -0.43 33.92 -1.74
N LYS A 515 -0.06 35.11 -1.23
CA LYS A 515 0.72 35.24 0.01
C LYS A 515 0.00 34.70 1.24
N ILE A 516 -1.34 34.86 1.30
CA ILE A 516 -2.16 34.34 2.42
C ILE A 516 -2.20 32.82 2.34
N VAL A 517 -2.48 32.28 1.14
CA VAL A 517 -2.55 30.84 0.92
C VAL A 517 -1.21 30.16 1.18
N GLU A 518 -0.11 30.74 0.68
CA GLU A 518 1.25 30.27 0.96
C GLU A 518 1.52 30.19 2.48
N THR A 519 1.14 31.24 3.22
CA THR A 519 1.30 31.25 4.68
C THR A 519 0.50 30.13 5.37
N GLN A 520 -0.73 29.87 4.90
CA GLN A 520 -1.55 28.77 5.44
C GLN A 520 -0.95 27.40 5.11
N ILE A 521 -0.53 27.19 3.88
CA ILE A 521 0.13 25.93 3.47
C ILE A 521 1.43 25.74 4.24
N ARG A 522 2.30 26.77 4.35
CA ARG A 522 3.54 26.68 5.13
C ARG A 522 3.28 26.23 6.57
N ARG A 523 2.27 26.78 7.27
CA ARG A 523 1.91 26.36 8.63
C ARG A 523 1.51 24.87 8.70
N LEU A 524 0.78 24.38 7.70
CA LEU A 524 0.44 22.96 7.63
C LEU A 524 1.69 22.09 7.42
N LEU A 525 2.62 22.52 6.59
CA LEU A 525 3.89 21.80 6.38
C LEU A 525 4.81 21.87 7.61
N GLU A 526 4.86 23.00 8.31
CA GLU A 526 5.51 23.15 9.60
C GLU A 526 4.93 22.20 10.65
N PHE A 527 3.58 22.04 10.65
CA PHE A 527 2.93 21.08 11.54
C PHE A 527 3.31 19.63 11.20
N ARG A 528 3.39 19.28 9.90
CA ARG A 528 3.92 17.96 9.49
C ARG A 528 5.34 17.74 10.02
N MET A 529 6.21 18.74 9.91
CA MET A 529 7.58 18.64 10.43
C MET A 529 7.61 18.45 11.95
N SER A 530 6.68 19.11 12.67
CA SER A 530 6.54 18.91 14.12
C SER A 530 6.09 17.49 14.47
N LEU A 531 5.28 16.85 13.63
CA LEU A 531 4.81 15.47 13.84
C LEU A 531 5.85 14.39 13.49
N VAL A 532 6.95 14.72 12.85
CA VAL A 532 7.94 13.71 12.40
C VAL A 532 8.40 12.78 13.51
N PRO A 533 8.76 13.20 14.71
CA PRO A 533 9.15 12.28 15.78
C PRO A 533 8.03 11.30 16.17
N TYR A 534 6.80 11.76 16.26
CA TYR A 534 5.64 10.92 16.53
C TYR A 534 5.39 9.89 15.43
N LEU A 535 5.43 10.33 14.18
CA LEU A 535 5.27 9.46 13.02
C LEU A 535 6.40 8.44 12.92
N TYR A 536 7.64 8.88 13.14
CA TYR A 536 8.79 7.99 13.09
C TYR A 536 8.70 6.89 14.15
N ASN A 537 8.22 7.23 15.35
CA ASN A 537 7.91 6.23 16.37
C ASN A 537 6.78 5.27 15.95
N ALA A 538 5.74 5.75 15.25
CA ALA A 538 4.70 4.87 14.71
C ALA A 538 5.24 3.91 13.62
N PHE A 539 6.20 4.37 12.82
CA PHE A 539 6.92 3.50 11.86
C PHE A 539 7.88 2.52 12.55
N ALA A 540 8.48 2.89 13.67
CA ALA A 540 9.24 1.95 14.50
C ALA A 540 8.32 0.87 15.10
N ASP A 541 7.14 1.23 15.61
CA ASP A 541 6.12 0.25 16.04
C ASP A 541 5.67 -0.65 14.88
N TYR A 542 5.60 -0.11 13.66
CA TYR A 542 5.31 -0.90 12.46
C TYR A 542 6.40 -1.92 12.17
N HIS A 543 7.66 -1.52 12.28
CA HIS A 543 8.80 -2.41 12.07
C HIS A 543 8.92 -3.49 13.15
N PHE A 544 9.02 -3.08 14.42
CA PHE A 544 9.33 -3.98 15.54
C PHE A 544 8.12 -4.73 16.10
N LYS A 545 6.91 -4.17 15.94
CA LYS A 545 5.68 -4.73 16.51
C LYS A 545 4.64 -5.12 15.47
N GLY A 546 4.88 -4.84 14.19
CA GLY A 546 3.94 -5.11 13.11
C GLY A 546 2.66 -4.26 13.12
N ILE A 547 2.62 -3.16 13.89
CA ILE A 547 1.45 -2.29 14.02
C ILE A 547 1.42 -1.28 12.87
N PRO A 548 0.44 -1.32 11.96
CA PRO A 548 0.36 -0.32 10.89
C PRO A 548 0.27 1.10 11.44
N PRO A 549 1.02 2.08 10.91
CA PRO A 549 1.04 3.45 11.42
C PRO A 549 -0.28 4.19 11.20
N PHE A 550 -1.05 3.81 10.19
CA PHE A 550 -2.38 4.35 9.86
C PHE A 550 -3.38 3.20 9.88
N ARG A 551 -4.46 3.30 10.66
CA ARG A 551 -5.38 2.19 10.90
C ARG A 551 -6.84 2.62 10.93
N ALA A 552 -7.70 1.75 10.39
CA ALA A 552 -9.14 1.84 10.58
C ALA A 552 -9.52 1.75 12.06
N LEU A 553 -10.59 2.43 12.47
CA LEU A 553 -11.09 2.33 13.84
C LEU A 553 -11.44 0.90 14.22
N VAL A 554 -12.04 0.13 13.32
CA VAL A 554 -12.43 -1.27 13.56
C VAL A 554 -11.23 -2.18 13.87
N MET A 555 -10.03 -1.84 13.43
CA MET A 555 -8.83 -2.66 13.73
C MET A 555 -8.51 -2.66 15.24
N ASP A 556 -8.64 -1.51 15.89
CA ASP A 556 -8.36 -1.35 17.32
C ASP A 556 -9.63 -1.52 18.19
N TYR A 557 -10.85 -1.44 17.57
CA TYR A 557 -12.15 -1.58 18.24
C TYR A 557 -13.06 -2.58 17.50
N PRO A 558 -12.65 -3.87 17.36
CA PRO A 558 -13.33 -4.86 16.51
C PRO A 558 -14.71 -5.31 17.02
N GLU A 559 -15.04 -5.05 18.28
CA GLU A 559 -16.34 -5.38 18.88
C GLU A 559 -17.33 -4.20 18.84
N ASP A 560 -16.84 -3.01 18.53
CA ASP A 560 -17.69 -1.82 18.42
C ASP A 560 -18.34 -1.74 17.02
N LYS A 561 -19.62 -2.07 16.97
CA LYS A 561 -20.40 -2.11 15.72
C LYS A 561 -20.46 -0.75 14.97
N ASN A 562 -20.27 0.36 15.68
CA ASN A 562 -20.26 1.68 15.05
C ASN A 562 -19.03 1.86 14.15
N THR A 563 -17.94 1.14 14.42
CA THR A 563 -16.70 1.24 13.63
C THR A 563 -16.73 0.42 12.32
N PHE A 564 -17.67 -0.51 12.15
CA PHE A 564 -17.69 -1.49 11.06
C PHE A 564 -17.80 -0.88 9.66
N THR A 565 -18.29 0.33 9.54
CA THR A 565 -18.50 1.02 8.27
C THR A 565 -17.81 2.39 8.17
N ILE A 566 -17.06 2.79 9.20
CA ILE A 566 -16.34 4.06 9.19
C ILE A 566 -15.09 3.92 8.34
N SER A 567 -15.09 4.55 7.17
CA SER A 567 -14.03 4.50 6.16
C SER A 567 -13.36 5.85 5.90
N ASP A 568 -13.66 6.84 6.72
CA ASP A 568 -13.22 8.23 6.54
C ASP A 568 -12.68 8.87 7.83
N GLU A 569 -12.46 8.05 8.85
CA GLU A 569 -11.75 8.35 10.09
C GLU A 569 -10.69 7.28 10.32
N TYR A 570 -9.52 7.67 10.83
CA TYR A 570 -8.43 6.72 11.05
C TYR A 570 -7.53 7.11 12.22
N LEU A 571 -6.92 6.08 12.80
CA LEU A 571 -5.92 6.22 13.85
C LEU A 571 -4.54 6.44 13.23
N ILE A 572 -3.74 7.31 13.81
CA ILE A 572 -2.34 7.54 13.49
C ILE A 572 -1.51 7.21 14.74
N GLY A 573 -0.59 6.25 14.62
CA GLY A 573 0.13 5.74 15.77
C GLY A 573 -0.82 5.26 16.88
N ASN A 574 -0.47 5.44 18.12
CA ASN A 574 -1.27 4.93 19.25
C ASN A 574 -2.19 5.97 19.90
N GLY A 575 -2.07 7.24 19.53
CA GLY A 575 -2.72 8.33 20.28
C GLY A 575 -3.58 9.30 19.48
N LEU A 576 -3.46 9.35 18.17
CA LEU A 576 -4.17 10.31 17.34
C LEU A 576 -5.30 9.68 16.53
N LEU A 577 -6.41 10.39 16.36
CA LEU A 577 -7.51 10.08 15.47
C LEU A 577 -7.71 11.27 14.53
N ALA A 578 -7.62 11.03 13.22
CA ALA A 578 -7.85 12.02 12.17
C ALA A 578 -9.24 11.83 11.57
N ALA A 579 -9.95 12.94 11.36
CA ALA A 579 -11.27 13.00 10.75
C ALA A 579 -11.34 14.13 9.70
N PRO A 580 -10.65 14.00 8.54
CA PRO A 580 -10.52 15.07 7.54
C PRO A 580 -11.88 15.53 7.01
N LEU A 581 -12.00 16.81 6.65
CA LEU A 581 -13.14 17.40 5.93
C LEU A 581 -12.82 17.57 4.45
N MET A 582 -13.85 17.46 3.63
CA MET A 582 -13.78 17.78 2.21
C MET A 582 -13.96 19.29 1.98
N ALA A 583 -13.58 19.76 0.80
CA ALA A 583 -13.89 21.11 0.37
C ALA A 583 -15.41 21.36 0.39
N GLY A 584 -15.82 22.54 0.85
CA GLY A 584 -17.23 22.92 0.96
C GLY A 584 -17.99 22.36 2.17
N GLU A 585 -17.40 21.41 2.90
CA GLU A 585 -17.95 20.95 4.17
C GLU A 585 -17.59 21.96 5.28
N THR A 586 -18.61 22.46 5.99
CA THR A 586 -18.45 23.35 7.15
C THR A 586 -18.67 22.64 8.47
N GLN A 587 -19.20 21.43 8.42
CA GLN A 587 -19.41 20.54 9.56
C GLN A 587 -19.24 19.09 9.16
N ARG A 588 -18.96 18.25 10.14
CA ARG A 588 -18.82 16.81 9.97
C ARG A 588 -19.30 16.06 11.21
N SER A 589 -19.99 14.92 11.01
CA SER A 589 -20.19 13.92 12.05
C SER A 589 -18.94 13.08 12.19
N ILE A 590 -18.45 12.92 13.42
CA ILE A 590 -17.31 12.07 13.77
C ILE A 590 -17.73 11.07 14.85
N TYR A 591 -17.15 9.88 14.83
CA TYR A 591 -17.31 8.90 15.87
C TYR A 591 -16.03 8.76 16.69
N LEU A 592 -16.11 9.02 17.98
CA LEU A 592 -15.01 8.79 18.92
C LEU A 592 -15.25 7.46 19.62
N PRO A 593 -14.40 6.43 19.41
CA PRO A 593 -14.51 5.14 20.11
C PRO A 593 -14.40 5.27 21.62
N GLU A 594 -14.74 4.20 22.36
CA GLU A 594 -14.75 4.20 23.81
C GLU A 594 -13.43 4.75 24.41
N GLY A 595 -13.56 5.53 25.47
CA GLY A 595 -12.47 6.21 26.16
C GLY A 595 -12.72 7.72 26.30
N THR A 596 -11.66 8.46 26.56
CA THR A 596 -11.67 9.92 26.61
C THR A 596 -10.80 10.48 25.51
N TRP A 597 -11.28 11.50 24.82
CA TRP A 597 -10.61 12.16 23.70
C TRP A 597 -10.51 13.65 23.93
N TYR A 598 -9.52 14.29 23.36
CA TYR A 598 -9.31 15.73 23.39
C TYR A 598 -9.21 16.26 21.96
N ASP A 599 -9.95 17.31 21.64
CA ASP A 599 -9.74 18.05 20.39
C ASP A 599 -8.35 18.70 20.43
N PHE A 600 -7.55 18.43 19.39
CA PHE A 600 -6.16 18.91 19.32
C PHE A 600 -6.07 20.44 19.30
N ASN A 601 -7.04 21.14 18.67
CA ASN A 601 -6.99 22.58 18.48
C ASN A 601 -7.44 23.35 19.74
N SER A 602 -8.43 22.83 20.48
CA SER A 602 -9.08 23.53 21.59
C SER A 602 -8.79 22.92 22.96
N ASN A 603 -8.22 21.71 23.01
CA ASN A 603 -8.11 20.88 24.22
C ASN A 603 -9.46 20.53 24.89
N GLN A 604 -10.57 20.72 24.15
CA GLN A 604 -11.89 20.32 24.64
C GLN A 604 -11.96 18.82 24.83
N LYS A 605 -12.47 18.38 25.98
CA LYS A 605 -12.62 16.97 26.37
C LYS A 605 -13.93 16.41 25.83
N PHE A 606 -13.86 15.20 25.23
CA PHE A 606 -14.99 14.44 24.70
C PHE A 606 -15.04 13.05 25.34
N ALA A 607 -16.24 12.59 25.70
CA ALA A 607 -16.46 11.20 26.09
C ALA A 607 -16.58 10.33 24.82
N GLY A 608 -15.85 9.21 24.77
CA GLY A 608 -15.96 8.24 23.67
C GLY A 608 -17.23 7.40 23.71
N GLY A 609 -17.37 6.48 22.75
CA GLY A 609 -18.56 5.67 22.48
C GLY A 609 -19.70 6.49 21.87
N LYS A 610 -19.43 7.65 21.26
CA LYS A 610 -20.43 8.62 20.80
C LYS A 610 -20.05 9.28 19.49
N THR A 611 -21.08 9.69 18.76
CA THR A 611 -20.97 10.56 17.58
C THR A 611 -21.14 12.02 17.98
N TYR A 612 -20.32 12.88 17.40
CA TYR A 612 -20.35 14.34 17.60
C TYR A 612 -20.37 15.05 16.25
N THR A 613 -21.06 16.19 16.19
CA THR A 613 -20.94 17.11 15.05
C THR A 613 -19.90 18.17 15.39
N ILE A 614 -18.89 18.31 14.56
CA ILE A 614 -17.83 19.32 14.70
C ILE A 614 -17.93 20.35 13.58
N HIS A 615 -17.45 21.57 13.84
CA HIS A 615 -17.48 22.72 12.93
C HIS A 615 -16.10 23.37 12.82
N PRO A 616 -15.08 22.65 12.30
CA PRO A 616 -13.73 23.20 12.21
C PRO A 616 -13.64 24.28 11.15
N THR A 617 -12.98 25.38 11.47
CA THR A 617 -12.62 26.41 10.50
C THR A 617 -11.58 25.86 9.50
N LEU A 618 -11.32 26.59 8.41
CA LEU A 618 -10.44 26.10 7.35
C LEU A 618 -8.98 25.90 7.80
N ASP A 619 -8.55 26.67 8.81
CA ASP A 619 -7.21 26.57 9.42
C ASP A 619 -7.12 25.51 10.52
N GLN A 620 -8.22 24.88 10.91
CA GLN A 620 -8.24 23.82 11.90
C GLN A 620 -8.20 22.44 11.23
N ILE A 621 -7.35 21.56 11.75
CA ILE A 621 -7.29 20.16 11.34
C ILE A 621 -8.17 19.37 12.30
N PRO A 622 -9.16 18.60 11.81
CA PRO A 622 -9.95 17.71 12.65
C PRO A 622 -9.12 16.55 13.16
N LEU A 623 -8.48 16.74 14.30
CA LEU A 623 -7.55 15.82 14.95
C LEU A 623 -7.90 15.69 16.43
N PHE A 624 -7.99 14.46 16.91
CA PHE A 624 -8.31 14.14 18.30
C PHE A 624 -7.20 13.34 18.92
N VAL A 625 -6.93 13.60 20.21
CA VAL A 625 -5.91 12.92 20.97
C VAL A 625 -6.55 12.07 22.06
N LYS A 626 -6.19 10.79 22.12
CA LYS A 626 -6.67 9.86 23.14
C LYS A 626 -6.08 10.20 24.50
N SER A 627 -6.87 10.11 25.57
CA SER A 627 -6.38 10.23 26.94
C SER A 627 -5.31 9.18 27.24
N GLY A 628 -4.27 9.57 27.94
CA GLY A 628 -3.08 8.74 28.19
C GLY A 628 -1.99 8.87 27.13
N THR A 629 -2.18 9.73 26.12
CA THR A 629 -1.17 9.96 25.08
C THR A 629 -0.14 11.00 25.56
N ILE A 630 1.13 10.68 25.34
CA ILE A 630 2.22 11.66 25.28
C ILE A 630 2.48 11.92 23.80
N LEU A 631 2.23 13.14 23.35
CA LEU A 631 2.43 13.56 21.96
C LEU A 631 3.72 14.38 21.85
N PRO A 632 4.82 13.81 21.33
CA PRO A 632 6.05 14.55 21.09
C PRO A 632 5.90 15.39 19.81
N LEU A 633 5.99 16.69 19.93
CA LEU A 633 6.03 17.62 18.80
C LEU A 633 7.39 18.32 18.76
N ALA A 634 8.06 18.20 17.61
CA ALA A 634 9.32 18.89 17.39
C ALA A 634 9.10 20.38 17.04
N LYS A 635 10.08 21.22 17.33
CA LYS A 635 10.15 22.52 16.68
C LYS A 635 10.33 22.33 15.17
N PRO A 636 9.48 22.95 14.33
CA PRO A 636 9.57 22.77 12.88
C PRO A 636 10.93 23.18 12.31
N ILE A 637 11.43 22.41 11.35
CA ILE A 637 12.66 22.66 10.60
C ILE A 637 12.37 22.62 9.10
N GLU A 638 13.18 23.28 8.29
CA GLU A 638 12.95 23.37 6.85
C GLU A 638 13.26 22.08 6.08
N HIS A 639 14.13 21.23 6.64
CA HIS A 639 14.48 19.89 6.15
C HIS A 639 15.12 19.10 7.27
N ILE A 640 15.23 17.78 7.11
CA ILE A 640 15.74 16.84 8.11
C ILE A 640 17.16 16.40 7.73
N PRO A 641 18.23 16.99 8.27
CA PRO A 641 19.60 16.54 8.06
C PRO A 641 19.86 15.16 8.70
N ALA A 642 20.94 14.50 8.27
CA ALA A 642 21.43 13.31 8.94
C ALA A 642 21.76 13.59 10.41
N ASN A 643 21.46 12.62 11.29
CA ASN A 643 21.68 12.73 12.75
C ASN A 643 20.96 13.92 13.39
N THR A 644 19.80 14.32 12.84
CA THR A 644 18.97 15.39 13.42
C THR A 644 18.57 15.04 14.85
N GLN A 645 18.89 15.93 15.80
CA GLN A 645 18.34 15.92 17.15
C GLN A 645 17.18 16.92 17.19
N PHE A 646 15.97 16.41 17.35
CA PHE A 646 14.79 17.24 17.41
C PHE A 646 14.66 17.94 18.77
N ASP A 647 14.35 19.23 18.73
CA ASP A 647 13.90 19.98 19.92
C ASP A 647 12.42 19.68 20.14
N ILE A 648 12.12 18.80 21.13
CA ILE A 648 10.81 18.20 21.32
C ILE A 648 10.11 18.77 22.54
N THR A 649 8.85 19.18 22.34
CA THR A 649 7.90 19.44 23.42
C THR A 649 6.92 18.28 23.54
N CYS A 650 6.84 17.65 24.71
CA CYS A 650 5.89 16.57 24.99
C CYS A 650 4.58 17.12 25.56
N TYR A 651 3.48 16.93 24.84
CA TYR A 651 2.13 17.27 25.29
C TYR A 651 1.48 16.04 25.92
N VAL A 652 1.08 16.13 27.18
CA VAL A 652 0.46 15.03 27.93
C VAL A 652 -1.04 15.24 27.99
N TYR A 653 -1.80 14.26 27.51
CA TYR A 653 -3.27 14.30 27.49
C TYR A 653 -3.85 13.34 28.54
N GLY A 654 -4.62 13.87 29.50
CA GLY A 654 -5.26 13.12 30.57
C GLY A 654 -4.63 13.32 31.94
N ASP A 655 -5.31 12.77 32.96
CA ASP A 655 -4.98 12.98 34.37
C ASP A 655 -4.24 11.76 35.00
N GLN A 656 -3.99 10.71 34.20
CA GLN A 656 -3.33 9.48 34.69
C GLN A 656 -1.83 9.51 34.40
N THR A 657 -1.06 8.85 35.24
CA THR A 657 0.36 8.59 34.97
C THR A 657 0.47 7.74 33.70
N THR A 658 1.20 8.24 32.72
CA THR A 658 1.42 7.57 31.44
C THR A 658 2.88 7.54 31.10
N GLN A 659 3.30 6.56 30.30
CA GLN A 659 4.64 6.43 29.76
C GLN A 659 4.56 6.25 28.25
N ALA A 660 5.50 6.82 27.54
CA ALA A 660 5.72 6.60 26.12
C ALA A 660 7.21 6.38 25.89
N ALA A 661 7.53 5.59 24.88
CA ALA A 661 8.89 5.43 24.40
C ALA A 661 9.03 6.12 23.05
N LEU A 662 10.12 6.79 22.83
CA LEU A 662 10.47 7.42 21.57
C LEU A 662 11.67 6.68 20.97
N PHE A 663 11.51 6.21 19.75
CA PHE A 663 12.57 5.54 18.99
C PHE A 663 13.47 6.58 18.31
N GLU A 664 14.78 6.41 18.47
CA GLU A 664 15.79 7.27 17.86
C GLU A 664 16.95 6.46 17.27
N ASP A 665 17.29 6.75 16.03
CA ASP A 665 18.48 6.25 15.34
C ASP A 665 19.08 7.37 14.45
N ASP A 666 19.98 7.03 13.52
CA ASP A 666 20.56 8.01 12.61
C ASP A 666 19.58 8.53 11.53
N GLY A 667 18.43 7.88 11.36
CA GLY A 667 17.40 8.20 10.37
C GLY A 667 17.76 7.85 8.91
N TYR A 668 18.96 7.35 8.63
CA TYR A 668 19.54 7.25 7.29
C TYR A 668 20.05 5.87 6.90
N THR A 669 20.56 5.08 7.85
CA THR A 669 21.15 3.76 7.59
C THR A 669 20.27 2.63 8.10
N PHE A 670 20.60 1.39 7.71
CA PHE A 670 19.96 0.18 8.25
C PHE A 670 20.67 -0.35 9.51
N ASP A 671 21.51 0.45 10.17
CA ASP A 671 22.23 0.02 11.36
C ASP A 671 21.32 -0.25 12.57
N TYR A 672 20.09 0.28 12.56
CA TYR A 672 19.06 -0.08 13.54
C TYR A 672 18.75 -1.59 13.55
N GLU A 673 18.87 -2.29 12.41
CA GLU A 673 18.70 -3.75 12.33
C GLU A 673 19.81 -4.52 13.08
N LYS A 674 20.91 -3.84 13.37
CA LYS A 674 22.03 -4.36 14.18
C LYS A 674 21.96 -3.88 15.65
N GLY A 675 20.86 -3.28 16.05
CA GLY A 675 20.65 -2.77 17.39
C GLY A 675 21.24 -1.36 17.65
N THR A 676 21.64 -0.63 16.60
CA THR A 676 22.15 0.73 16.73
C THR A 676 20.99 1.74 16.75
N TYR A 677 20.30 1.81 17.87
CA TYR A 677 19.23 2.79 18.13
C TYR A 677 19.06 2.98 19.65
N ASN A 678 18.36 4.04 20.01
CA ASN A 678 17.95 4.35 21.37
C ASN A 678 16.42 4.26 21.53
N THR A 679 15.98 3.97 22.73
CA THR A 679 14.58 4.14 23.14
C THR A 679 14.59 5.04 24.37
N VAL A 680 14.04 6.24 24.24
CA VAL A 680 14.04 7.30 25.24
C VAL A 680 12.69 7.39 25.95
#